data_34bbe47c11263ef4bcdbad5a30be9673
#
_entry.id   34bbe47c11263ef4bcdbad5a30be9673
#
_cell.length_a   1.000
_cell.length_b   1.000
_cell.length_c   1.000
_cell.angle_alpha   90.00
_cell.angle_beta   90.00
_cell.angle_gamma   90.00
#
_symmetry.space_group_name_H-M   'P 1'
#
loop_
_entity.id
_entity.type
_entity.pdbx_description
1 polymer ?
#
loop_
_entity_poly.entity_id
_entity_poly.type
_entity_poly.pdbx_seq_one_letter_code
_entity_poly.pdbx_strand_id
1 'polypeptide(L)'
;MNDKKLMNRAADNIRILAASMVEKAKSGHPGGAMGGADFINVLFSEFLVYDPDQPAWSGRDRFFLDPGHMSPMLYSALALQGKFTIEDIKQFRQWGSITPGHPERDIEHGVENSSGPLGQGHAFAAGAAVAEKFLEARLGHTPMQHKIYAYISDGGVQEEISQGVGRIAGTLGLNNLIMFYDSNEIQLSTECNVVDTEDVAMKYKAWGWSVIEIDGNDADEIRKALTVAQKEKERPVLIIGHTVMAKGALQADGSSYEHNVKTHGAPLGGDAFANTIKHLGGDPENSFVIFPEVEKLYSDRREELRKIVAKRHEEERKWAEEHADNAALLKEWFSGKAPEVDWSGLEQKRDSATRAASSACLSVLAEQVPNMICASADLSNSDKTDGFLKKTHNIVRGDFSGAFFQAGVSELTMACMCIGMMLHGGVITAMGTFFVFSDYMKPAIRMAALMRTPVKFIYSHDAFRVGEDGSTHQPVEHEAQLRLMEKLQNHMGEDSVRVFRAADADEMTVCWQMAMENMDTPTALILSRQNIKSLPEGNDYQKARKGAYVVAGSDEQYDVILLASGSEVSTLVEGAELLRKDGVRCRVVSVPSEGLFRRQPVGYQLLVLPSEAKVFGMTAGLPVTLQGLVGCHGRVFGMNSFGFSAPYKVLDEKLGFTPENVYKQVKEFLA
;
A
#
# COMPACT_ATOMS: atom_id res chain seq x y z
N MET A 1 -4.48 -38.03 2.70
CA MET A 1 -4.32 -37.37 1.40
C MET A 1 -5.44 -37.85 0.50
N ASN A 2 -6.07 -36.94 -0.20
CA ASN A 2 -7.15 -37.24 -1.13
C ASN A 2 -6.61 -37.90 -2.40
N ASP A 3 -7.41 -38.75 -3.06
CA ASP A 3 -6.99 -39.40 -4.28
C ASP A 3 -6.93 -38.43 -5.47
N LYS A 4 -6.08 -38.74 -6.47
CA LYS A 4 -5.83 -37.87 -7.62
C LYS A 4 -7.11 -37.61 -8.44
N LYS A 5 -8.05 -38.56 -8.51
CA LYS A 5 -9.28 -38.40 -9.29
C LYS A 5 -10.18 -37.34 -8.64
N LEU A 6 -10.32 -37.36 -7.30
CA LEU A 6 -11.08 -36.35 -6.55
C LEU A 6 -10.43 -34.97 -6.68
N MET A 7 -9.09 -34.89 -6.60
CA MET A 7 -8.37 -33.61 -6.76
C MET A 7 -8.56 -33.01 -8.14
N ASN A 8 -8.44 -33.81 -9.21
CA ASN A 8 -8.74 -33.35 -10.57
C ASN A 8 -10.20 -32.90 -10.71
N ARG A 9 -11.14 -33.63 -10.13
CA ARG A 9 -12.57 -33.27 -10.16
C ARG A 9 -12.84 -31.93 -9.46
N ALA A 10 -12.15 -31.66 -8.36
CA ALA A 10 -12.25 -30.37 -7.66
C ALA A 10 -11.62 -29.23 -8.47
N ALA A 11 -10.47 -29.44 -9.11
CA ALA A 11 -9.88 -28.46 -10.01
C ALA A 11 -10.78 -28.17 -11.22
N ASP A 12 -11.43 -29.22 -11.80
CA ASP A 12 -12.38 -29.03 -12.91
C ASP A 12 -13.63 -28.26 -12.45
N ASN A 13 -14.08 -28.43 -11.20
CA ASN A 13 -15.17 -27.61 -10.66
C ASN A 13 -14.77 -26.12 -10.55
N ILE A 14 -13.54 -25.81 -10.13
CA ILE A 14 -13.00 -24.44 -10.12
C ILE A 14 -12.96 -23.89 -11.55
N ARG A 15 -12.48 -24.66 -12.55
CA ARG A 15 -12.45 -24.27 -13.97
C ARG A 15 -13.85 -23.93 -14.49
N ILE A 16 -14.83 -24.79 -14.19
CA ILE A 16 -16.23 -24.59 -14.60
C ILE A 16 -16.80 -23.30 -14.00
N LEU A 17 -16.63 -23.08 -12.69
CA LEU A 17 -17.14 -21.89 -12.03
C LEU A 17 -16.45 -20.63 -12.56
N ALA A 18 -15.12 -20.66 -12.76
CA ALA A 18 -14.36 -19.53 -13.30
C ALA A 18 -14.79 -19.17 -14.72
N ALA A 19 -14.90 -20.16 -15.61
CA ALA A 19 -15.40 -19.95 -16.97
C ALA A 19 -16.83 -19.43 -16.97
N SER A 20 -17.70 -19.93 -16.09
CA SER A 20 -19.10 -19.53 -15.98
C SER A 20 -19.27 -18.08 -15.51
N MET A 21 -18.46 -17.64 -14.54
CA MET A 21 -18.43 -16.22 -14.11
C MET A 21 -18.10 -15.29 -15.26
N VAL A 22 -17.04 -15.61 -16.01
CA VAL A 22 -16.59 -14.81 -17.16
C VAL A 22 -17.61 -14.83 -18.28
N GLU A 23 -18.19 -16.00 -18.58
CA GLU A 23 -19.20 -16.14 -19.63
C GLU A 23 -20.47 -15.35 -19.29
N LYS A 24 -20.95 -15.45 -18.05
CA LYS A 24 -22.13 -14.68 -17.60
C LYS A 24 -21.90 -13.18 -17.62
N ALA A 25 -20.74 -12.72 -17.17
CA ALA A 25 -20.37 -11.31 -17.16
C ALA A 25 -20.06 -10.76 -18.57
N LYS A 26 -19.88 -11.62 -19.56
CA LYS A 26 -19.38 -11.29 -20.92
C LYS A 26 -18.06 -10.50 -20.88
N SER A 27 -17.30 -10.68 -19.81
CA SER A 27 -16.07 -9.94 -19.55
C SER A 27 -15.24 -10.65 -18.47
N GLY A 28 -13.93 -10.75 -18.66
CA GLY A 28 -13.01 -11.35 -17.68
C GLY A 28 -11.94 -12.19 -18.31
N HIS A 29 -11.18 -12.89 -17.47
CA HIS A 29 -9.98 -13.64 -17.85
C HIS A 29 -10.14 -15.11 -17.43
N PRO A 30 -10.63 -15.99 -18.29
CA PRO A 30 -10.84 -17.40 -17.93
C PRO A 30 -9.55 -18.23 -17.98
N GLY A 31 -8.62 -17.90 -18.90
CA GLY A 31 -7.50 -18.79 -19.23
C GLY A 31 -6.57 -19.10 -18.07
N GLY A 32 -5.98 -18.07 -17.46
CA GLY A 32 -5.12 -18.24 -16.28
C GLY A 32 -5.90 -18.84 -15.10
N ALA A 33 -7.15 -18.41 -14.89
CA ALA A 33 -8.01 -18.94 -13.83
C ALA A 33 -8.27 -20.45 -13.97
N MET A 34 -8.38 -20.96 -15.21
CA MET A 34 -8.49 -22.38 -15.49
C MET A 34 -7.15 -23.10 -15.35
N GLY A 35 -6.04 -22.47 -15.75
CA GLY A 35 -4.68 -23.03 -15.64
C GLY A 35 -4.25 -23.25 -14.19
N GLY A 36 -4.47 -22.29 -13.32
CA GLY A 36 -4.07 -22.33 -11.90
C GLY A 36 -4.98 -23.14 -10.98
N ALA A 37 -6.07 -23.71 -11.50
CA ALA A 37 -7.09 -24.39 -10.70
C ALA A 37 -6.55 -25.57 -9.88
N ASP A 38 -5.57 -26.32 -10.37
CA ASP A 38 -4.98 -27.45 -9.64
C ASP A 38 -4.20 -26.97 -8.42
N PHE A 39 -3.35 -25.94 -8.58
CA PHE A 39 -2.56 -25.41 -7.47
C PHE A 39 -3.46 -24.84 -6.37
N ILE A 40 -4.41 -23.95 -6.74
CA ILE A 40 -5.28 -23.33 -5.75
C ILE A 40 -6.14 -24.35 -5.01
N ASN A 41 -6.62 -25.39 -5.72
CA ASN A 41 -7.35 -26.48 -5.11
C ASN A 41 -6.51 -27.23 -4.07
N VAL A 42 -5.29 -27.66 -4.42
CA VAL A 42 -4.41 -28.38 -3.49
C VAL A 42 -4.06 -27.51 -2.28
N LEU A 43 -3.69 -26.24 -2.52
CA LEU A 43 -3.35 -25.32 -1.44
C LEU A 43 -4.52 -25.15 -0.46
N PHE A 44 -5.72 -24.88 -0.96
CA PHE A 44 -6.89 -24.53 -0.11
C PHE A 44 -7.53 -25.75 0.53
N SER A 45 -7.52 -26.91 -0.12
CA SER A 45 -8.13 -28.12 0.42
C SER A 45 -7.22 -28.96 1.31
N GLU A 46 -5.88 -28.75 1.28
CA GLU A 46 -4.96 -29.61 2.04
C GLU A 46 -3.92 -28.86 2.89
N PHE A 47 -3.52 -27.65 2.53
CA PHE A 47 -2.37 -26.98 3.16
C PHE A 47 -2.74 -25.72 3.94
N LEU A 48 -3.46 -24.77 3.32
CA LEU A 48 -3.75 -23.48 3.92
C LEU A 48 -4.51 -23.64 5.25
N VAL A 49 -3.97 -23.04 6.32
CA VAL A 49 -4.57 -23.08 7.65
C VAL A 49 -5.24 -21.74 7.93
N TYR A 50 -6.53 -21.77 8.11
CA TYR A 50 -7.37 -20.62 8.47
C TYR A 50 -8.47 -21.06 9.44
N ASP A 51 -9.05 -20.11 10.14
CA ASP A 51 -10.23 -20.39 10.97
C ASP A 51 -11.50 -20.27 10.12
N PRO A 52 -12.25 -21.37 9.89
CA PRO A 52 -13.51 -21.31 9.14
C PRO A 52 -14.55 -20.37 9.75
N ASP A 53 -14.53 -20.21 11.09
CA ASP A 53 -15.54 -19.50 11.86
C ASP A 53 -15.10 -18.07 12.25
N GLN A 54 -13.77 -17.78 12.21
CA GLN A 54 -13.19 -16.46 12.49
C GLN A 54 -12.17 -16.06 11.39
N PRO A 55 -12.63 -15.53 10.25
CA PRO A 55 -11.77 -15.22 9.12
C PRO A 55 -10.60 -14.28 9.43
N ALA A 56 -10.79 -13.36 10.38
CA ALA A 56 -9.79 -12.40 10.82
C ALA A 56 -8.79 -12.93 11.86
N TRP A 57 -8.85 -14.22 12.23
CA TRP A 57 -7.90 -14.80 13.18
C TRP A 57 -6.44 -14.49 12.80
N SER A 58 -5.67 -13.93 13.73
CA SER A 58 -4.30 -13.45 13.47
C SER A 58 -3.30 -14.57 13.16
N GLY A 59 -3.53 -15.79 13.69
CA GLY A 59 -2.69 -16.97 13.45
C GLY A 59 -2.96 -17.74 12.16
N ARG A 60 -3.83 -17.22 11.27
CA ARG A 60 -4.11 -17.86 9.98
C ARG A 60 -2.94 -17.73 9.01
N ASP A 61 -2.74 -18.69 8.13
CA ASP A 61 -1.93 -18.51 6.93
C ASP A 61 -2.53 -17.40 6.04
N ARG A 62 -1.70 -16.69 5.30
CA ARG A 62 -2.14 -15.62 4.40
C ARG A 62 -1.91 -16.02 2.95
N PHE A 63 -2.90 -15.76 2.10
CA PHE A 63 -2.77 -15.97 0.66
C PHE A 63 -2.95 -14.66 -0.10
N PHE A 64 -1.91 -14.23 -0.82
CA PHE A 64 -1.90 -13.04 -1.65
C PHE A 64 -1.98 -13.40 -3.12
N LEU A 65 -2.99 -12.88 -3.83
CA LEU A 65 -3.11 -13.01 -5.27
C LEU A 65 -2.48 -11.80 -5.95
N ASP A 66 -1.40 -12.00 -6.72
CA ASP A 66 -0.78 -10.94 -7.52
C ASP A 66 -1.54 -10.71 -8.85
N PRO A 67 -1.81 -11.72 -9.70
CA PRO A 67 -2.55 -11.52 -10.94
C PRO A 67 -4.05 -11.35 -10.67
N GLY A 68 -4.46 -10.13 -10.33
CA GLY A 68 -5.85 -9.83 -9.97
C GLY A 68 -6.88 -10.19 -11.05
N HIS A 69 -6.45 -10.26 -12.31
CA HIS A 69 -7.31 -10.73 -13.41
C HIS A 69 -7.71 -12.21 -13.26
N MET A 70 -6.97 -13.00 -12.46
CA MET A 70 -7.32 -14.39 -12.11
C MET A 70 -8.33 -14.47 -10.95
N SER A 71 -9.00 -13.39 -10.59
CA SER A 71 -10.07 -13.35 -9.58
C SER A 71 -11.10 -14.48 -9.70
N PRO A 72 -11.53 -14.94 -10.90
CA PRO A 72 -12.47 -16.06 -10.98
C PRO A 72 -11.95 -17.36 -10.37
N MET A 73 -10.62 -17.61 -10.42
CA MET A 73 -10.01 -18.74 -9.73
C MET A 73 -10.14 -18.61 -8.21
N LEU A 74 -9.77 -17.44 -7.68
CA LEU A 74 -9.85 -17.17 -6.23
C LEU A 74 -11.29 -17.26 -5.71
N TYR A 75 -12.23 -16.60 -6.39
CA TYR A 75 -13.65 -16.63 -5.98
C TYR A 75 -14.26 -18.03 -6.06
N SER A 76 -13.86 -18.83 -7.07
CA SER A 76 -14.27 -20.24 -7.14
C SER A 76 -13.76 -21.04 -5.95
N ALA A 77 -12.48 -20.93 -5.62
CA ALA A 77 -11.87 -21.63 -4.48
C ALA A 77 -12.51 -21.19 -3.14
N LEU A 78 -12.75 -19.88 -2.96
CA LEU A 78 -13.41 -19.34 -1.77
C LEU A 78 -14.90 -19.75 -1.69
N ALA A 79 -15.58 -19.92 -2.84
CA ALA A 79 -16.92 -20.48 -2.87
C ALA A 79 -16.94 -21.95 -2.42
N LEU A 80 -15.97 -22.77 -2.85
CA LEU A 80 -15.81 -24.15 -2.38
C LEU A 80 -15.52 -24.20 -0.86
N GLN A 81 -14.80 -23.21 -0.33
CA GLN A 81 -14.61 -23.08 1.12
C GLN A 81 -15.88 -22.60 1.87
N GLY A 82 -16.92 -22.15 1.17
CA GLY A 82 -18.13 -21.61 1.74
C GLY A 82 -18.01 -20.13 2.18
N LYS A 83 -16.97 -19.41 1.70
CA LYS A 83 -16.78 -17.97 1.97
C LYS A 83 -17.63 -17.10 1.06
N PHE A 84 -17.86 -17.52 -0.20
CA PHE A 84 -18.84 -16.94 -1.11
C PHE A 84 -19.94 -17.94 -1.40
N THR A 85 -21.14 -17.45 -1.61
CA THR A 85 -22.24 -18.27 -2.14
C THR A 85 -22.18 -18.37 -3.65
N ILE A 86 -22.88 -19.33 -4.22
CA ILE A 86 -23.04 -19.41 -5.69
C ILE A 86 -23.71 -18.14 -6.24
N GLU A 87 -24.64 -17.53 -5.51
CA GLU A 87 -25.28 -16.29 -5.95
C GLU A 87 -24.30 -15.10 -5.94
N ASP A 88 -23.35 -15.03 -5.00
CA ASP A 88 -22.32 -14.00 -4.99
C ASP A 88 -21.43 -14.09 -6.22
N ILE A 89 -20.94 -15.28 -6.57
CA ILE A 89 -20.08 -15.46 -7.76
C ILE A 89 -20.83 -15.29 -9.07
N LYS A 90 -22.16 -15.52 -9.11
CA LYS A 90 -23.01 -15.17 -10.24
C LYS A 90 -23.09 -13.66 -10.50
N GLN A 91 -22.82 -12.83 -9.48
CA GLN A 91 -22.78 -11.37 -9.57
C GLN A 91 -21.38 -10.83 -9.95
N PHE A 92 -20.45 -11.69 -10.38
CA PHE A 92 -19.11 -11.28 -10.80
C PHE A 92 -19.16 -10.09 -11.78
N ARG A 93 -18.40 -9.02 -11.47
CA ARG A 93 -18.35 -7.76 -12.24
C ARG A 93 -19.67 -6.98 -12.33
N GLN A 94 -20.65 -7.22 -11.46
CA GLN A 94 -21.88 -6.44 -11.44
C GLN A 94 -21.78 -5.30 -10.42
N TRP A 95 -22.56 -4.25 -10.63
CA TRP A 95 -22.62 -3.11 -9.70
C TRP A 95 -23.04 -3.55 -8.30
N GLY A 96 -22.26 -3.14 -7.30
CA GLY A 96 -22.52 -3.47 -5.89
C GLY A 96 -22.20 -4.92 -5.49
N SER A 97 -21.61 -5.71 -6.39
CA SER A 97 -21.19 -7.08 -6.10
C SER A 97 -19.97 -7.11 -5.19
N ILE A 98 -19.90 -8.11 -4.30
CA ILE A 98 -18.72 -8.43 -3.49
C ILE A 98 -17.67 -9.27 -4.25
N THR A 99 -17.92 -9.55 -5.54
CA THR A 99 -16.98 -10.24 -6.45
C THR A 99 -16.58 -9.33 -7.63
N PRO A 100 -15.84 -8.23 -7.36
CA PRO A 100 -15.39 -7.32 -8.40
C PRO A 100 -14.44 -8.01 -9.40
N GLY A 101 -14.23 -7.38 -10.55
CA GLY A 101 -13.43 -7.96 -11.64
C GLY A 101 -11.97 -8.26 -11.32
N HIS A 102 -11.41 -7.51 -10.40
CA HIS A 102 -10.12 -7.75 -9.72
C HIS A 102 -10.41 -7.72 -8.22
N PRO A 103 -9.77 -8.58 -7.41
CA PRO A 103 -10.10 -8.65 -5.99
C PRO A 103 -9.86 -7.32 -5.27
N GLU A 104 -10.79 -6.95 -4.42
CA GLU A 104 -10.61 -5.92 -3.42
C GLU A 104 -10.49 -6.59 -2.04
N ARG A 105 -9.68 -6.00 -1.16
CA ARG A 105 -9.41 -6.56 0.17
C ARG A 105 -10.71 -6.76 0.94
N ASP A 106 -10.97 -8.01 1.33
CA ASP A 106 -12.16 -8.43 2.09
C ASP A 106 -11.81 -9.64 2.96
N ILE A 107 -11.39 -9.35 4.19
CA ILE A 107 -10.92 -10.39 5.12
C ILE A 107 -12.06 -11.34 5.55
N GLU A 108 -13.29 -10.84 5.64
CA GLU A 108 -14.44 -11.65 6.00
C GLU A 108 -14.68 -12.78 4.98
N HIS A 109 -14.40 -12.50 3.71
CA HIS A 109 -14.51 -13.51 2.66
C HIS A 109 -13.17 -14.16 2.28
N GLY A 110 -12.06 -13.84 2.99
CA GLY A 110 -10.75 -14.48 2.80
C GLY A 110 -9.89 -13.84 1.71
N VAL A 111 -10.17 -12.61 1.30
CA VAL A 111 -9.37 -11.85 0.33
C VAL A 111 -8.39 -10.93 1.08
N GLU A 112 -7.11 -11.29 1.11
CA GLU A 112 -6.08 -10.58 1.90
C GLU A 112 -5.67 -9.23 1.29
N ASN A 113 -5.72 -9.08 -0.02
CA ASN A 113 -5.27 -7.87 -0.72
C ASN A 113 -6.15 -7.49 -1.90
N SER A 114 -6.26 -6.19 -2.17
CA SER A 114 -6.67 -5.73 -3.48
C SER A 114 -5.53 -6.00 -4.47
N SER A 115 -5.87 -6.43 -5.68
CA SER A 115 -4.93 -6.72 -6.74
C SER A 115 -5.38 -6.12 -8.06
N GLY A 116 -4.45 -5.94 -8.99
CA GLY A 116 -4.69 -5.33 -10.30
C GLY A 116 -3.39 -4.87 -10.91
N PRO A 117 -2.64 -3.93 -10.30
CA PRO A 117 -1.27 -3.67 -10.69
C PRO A 117 -0.40 -4.91 -10.39
N LEU A 118 0.08 -5.56 -11.47
CA LEU A 118 0.95 -6.74 -11.35
C LEU A 118 2.24 -6.42 -10.57
N GLY A 119 2.79 -7.38 -9.89
CA GLY A 119 3.99 -7.22 -9.08
C GLY A 119 3.72 -6.74 -7.65
N GLN A 120 2.65 -6.00 -7.38
CA GLN A 120 2.38 -5.47 -6.05
C GLN A 120 1.87 -6.54 -5.07
N GLY A 121 1.07 -7.49 -5.53
CA GLY A 121 0.47 -8.52 -4.68
C GLY A 121 1.51 -9.38 -3.95
N HIS A 122 2.53 -9.85 -4.65
CA HIS A 122 3.59 -10.61 -4.00
C HIS A 122 4.58 -9.74 -3.22
N ALA A 123 4.69 -8.44 -3.54
CA ALA A 123 5.41 -7.49 -2.69
C ALA A 123 4.69 -7.30 -1.34
N PHE A 124 3.34 -7.25 -1.33
CA PHE A 124 2.56 -7.28 -0.09
C PHE A 124 2.82 -8.57 0.69
N ALA A 125 2.85 -9.73 0.03
CA ALA A 125 3.16 -11.01 0.67
C ALA A 125 4.55 -11.01 1.33
N ALA A 126 5.58 -10.50 0.64
CA ALA A 126 6.92 -10.39 1.20
C ALA A 126 6.95 -9.45 2.43
N GLY A 127 6.21 -8.35 2.37
CA GLY A 127 6.03 -7.45 3.51
C GLY A 127 5.34 -8.15 4.69
N ALA A 128 4.26 -8.88 4.44
CA ALA A 128 3.58 -9.67 5.47
C ALA A 128 4.51 -10.71 6.13
N ALA A 129 5.40 -11.32 5.33
CA ALA A 129 6.40 -12.25 5.85
C ALA A 129 7.43 -11.57 6.76
N VAL A 130 7.82 -10.33 6.47
CA VAL A 130 8.68 -9.53 7.38
C VAL A 130 7.94 -9.22 8.68
N ALA A 131 6.66 -8.82 8.61
CA ALA A 131 5.86 -8.49 9.79
C ALA A 131 5.71 -9.69 10.74
N GLU A 132 5.44 -10.88 10.21
CA GLU A 132 5.35 -12.10 11.02
C GLU A 132 6.67 -12.37 11.77
N LYS A 133 7.82 -12.30 11.06
CA LYS A 133 9.15 -12.47 11.64
C LYS A 133 9.49 -11.41 12.69
N PHE A 134 9.12 -10.15 12.43
CA PHE A 134 9.32 -9.06 13.35
C PHE A 134 8.51 -9.25 14.64
N LEU A 135 7.24 -9.65 14.54
CA LEU A 135 6.40 -9.91 15.70
C LEU A 135 6.91 -11.11 16.51
N GLU A 136 7.35 -12.18 15.82
CA GLU A 136 8.01 -13.33 16.48
C GLU A 136 9.23 -12.88 17.29
N ALA A 137 10.08 -12.02 16.73
CA ALA A 137 11.27 -11.52 17.40
C ALA A 137 10.94 -10.61 18.61
N ARG A 138 9.82 -9.88 18.57
CA ARG A 138 9.36 -8.99 19.65
C ARG A 138 8.68 -9.71 20.80
N LEU A 139 7.87 -10.70 20.48
CA LEU A 139 7.01 -11.39 21.45
C LEU A 139 7.55 -12.75 21.88
N GLY A 140 8.69 -13.17 21.29
CA GLY A 140 9.20 -14.53 21.43
C GLY A 140 8.43 -15.52 20.56
N HIS A 141 8.80 -16.79 20.67
CA HIS A 141 8.09 -17.85 19.94
C HIS A 141 6.62 -17.90 20.35
N THR A 142 5.73 -17.55 19.44
CA THR A 142 4.30 -17.56 19.69
C THR A 142 3.64 -18.75 18.97
N PRO A 143 2.50 -19.27 19.48
CA PRO A 143 1.72 -20.27 18.78
C PRO A 143 1.09 -19.80 17.47
N MET A 144 1.25 -18.50 17.16
CA MET A 144 0.64 -17.83 16.01
C MET A 144 1.52 -17.81 14.77
N GLN A 145 2.64 -18.53 14.76
CA GLN A 145 3.46 -18.68 13.56
C GLN A 145 2.67 -19.29 12.41
N HIS A 146 2.79 -18.67 11.23
CA HIS A 146 2.06 -19.08 10.04
C HIS A 146 2.87 -18.84 8.77
N LYS A 147 2.40 -19.38 7.67
CA LYS A 147 3.00 -19.22 6.34
C LYS A 147 2.30 -18.12 5.56
N ILE A 148 3.06 -17.47 4.71
CA ILE A 148 2.59 -16.49 3.74
C ILE A 148 2.75 -17.11 2.36
N TYR A 149 1.63 -17.20 1.64
CA TYR A 149 1.59 -17.71 0.28
C TYR A 149 1.33 -16.57 -0.70
N ALA A 150 1.99 -16.61 -1.84
CA ALA A 150 1.71 -15.70 -2.95
C ALA A 150 1.57 -16.48 -4.24
N TYR A 151 0.66 -16.04 -5.10
CA TYR A 151 0.51 -16.55 -6.46
C TYR A 151 0.91 -15.44 -7.44
N ILE A 152 1.83 -15.71 -8.34
CA ILE A 152 2.37 -14.78 -9.32
C ILE A 152 2.29 -15.39 -10.72
N SER A 153 2.12 -14.57 -11.75
CA SER A 153 2.04 -14.96 -13.17
C SER A 153 3.25 -14.48 -13.96
N ASP A 154 3.34 -14.87 -15.24
CA ASP A 154 4.39 -14.43 -16.17
C ASP A 154 4.52 -12.88 -16.18
N GLY A 155 3.42 -12.15 -16.34
CA GLY A 155 3.44 -10.70 -16.29
C GLY A 155 3.87 -10.14 -14.93
N GLY A 156 3.52 -10.82 -13.83
CA GLY A 156 3.97 -10.45 -12.50
C GLY A 156 5.48 -10.62 -12.32
N VAL A 157 6.10 -11.66 -12.90
CA VAL A 157 7.57 -11.86 -12.85
C VAL A 157 8.31 -10.81 -13.68
N GLN A 158 7.70 -10.32 -14.76
CA GLN A 158 8.31 -9.30 -15.64
C GLN A 158 8.34 -7.90 -15.02
N GLU A 159 7.43 -7.59 -14.11
CA GLU A 159 7.39 -6.28 -13.47
C GLU A 159 8.70 -5.96 -12.71
N GLU A 160 9.21 -4.72 -12.84
CA GLU A 160 10.46 -4.29 -12.20
C GLU A 160 10.42 -4.42 -10.66
N ILE A 161 9.26 -4.23 -10.05
CA ILE A 161 9.09 -4.43 -8.60
C ILE A 161 9.43 -5.85 -8.17
N SER A 162 9.21 -6.85 -9.02
CA SER A 162 9.49 -8.26 -8.75
C SER A 162 10.98 -8.52 -8.56
N GLN A 163 11.85 -7.75 -9.24
CA GLN A 163 13.30 -7.79 -9.04
C GLN A 163 13.66 -7.33 -7.62
N GLY A 164 13.03 -6.25 -7.16
CA GLY A 164 13.21 -5.73 -5.80
C GLY A 164 12.75 -6.73 -4.74
N VAL A 165 11.56 -7.29 -4.91
CA VAL A 165 10.98 -8.30 -4.00
C VAL A 165 11.86 -9.54 -3.93
N GLY A 166 12.24 -10.11 -5.08
CA GLY A 166 13.07 -11.32 -5.15
C GLY A 166 14.40 -11.14 -4.43
N ARG A 167 15.09 -10.03 -4.72
CA ARG A 167 16.36 -9.67 -4.08
C ARG A 167 16.22 -9.49 -2.56
N ILE A 168 15.25 -8.72 -2.10
CA ILE A 168 15.07 -8.40 -0.67
C ILE A 168 14.65 -9.64 0.11
N ALA A 169 13.67 -10.40 -0.36
CA ALA A 169 13.20 -11.61 0.31
C ALA A 169 14.30 -12.67 0.44
N GLY A 170 15.11 -12.86 -0.62
CA GLY A 170 16.26 -13.75 -0.59
C GLY A 170 17.35 -13.27 0.37
N THR A 171 17.67 -11.95 0.36
CA THR A 171 18.65 -11.35 1.28
C THR A 171 18.24 -11.54 2.74
N LEU A 172 16.97 -11.29 3.06
CA LEU A 172 16.44 -11.45 4.43
C LEU A 172 16.22 -12.92 4.81
N GLY A 173 16.19 -13.85 3.85
CA GLY A 173 15.95 -15.25 4.13
C GLY A 173 14.53 -15.52 4.68
N LEU A 174 13.50 -14.97 4.03
CA LEU A 174 12.10 -15.07 4.47
C LEU A 174 11.53 -16.49 4.30
N ASN A 175 11.92 -17.40 5.17
CA ASN A 175 11.56 -18.82 5.12
C ASN A 175 10.08 -19.14 5.41
N ASN A 176 9.32 -18.12 5.78
CA ASN A 176 7.87 -18.17 5.94
C ASN A 176 7.11 -17.76 4.66
N LEU A 177 7.82 -17.29 3.62
CA LEU A 177 7.26 -16.92 2.31
C LEU A 177 7.37 -18.07 1.31
N ILE A 178 6.25 -18.51 0.76
CA ILE A 178 6.14 -19.52 -0.30
C ILE A 178 5.41 -18.89 -1.49
N MET A 179 6.10 -18.73 -2.60
CA MET A 179 5.51 -18.20 -3.84
C MET A 179 5.29 -19.33 -4.85
N PHE A 180 4.14 -19.32 -5.52
CA PHE A 180 3.87 -20.11 -6.70
C PHE A 180 3.90 -19.22 -7.93
N TYR A 181 4.79 -19.52 -8.86
CA TYR A 181 4.85 -18.89 -10.17
C TYR A 181 4.13 -19.78 -11.18
N ASP A 182 3.01 -19.27 -11.70
CA ASP A 182 2.22 -19.85 -12.78
C ASP A 182 2.92 -19.53 -14.12
N SER A 183 3.78 -20.42 -14.54
CA SER A 183 4.53 -20.37 -15.80
C SER A 183 3.71 -21.04 -16.90
N ASN A 184 2.81 -20.30 -17.53
CA ASN A 184 1.94 -20.81 -18.60
C ASN A 184 2.33 -20.31 -19.99
N GLU A 185 3.35 -19.44 -20.08
CA GLU A 185 3.96 -18.93 -21.31
C GLU A 185 3.03 -18.08 -22.20
N ILE A 186 1.83 -17.71 -21.73
CA ILE A 186 0.83 -16.95 -22.50
C ILE A 186 0.49 -15.65 -21.80
N GLN A 187 0.60 -14.54 -22.51
CA GLN A 187 0.21 -13.20 -22.09
C GLN A 187 -1.06 -12.74 -22.82
N LEU A 188 -1.53 -11.53 -22.48
CA LEU A 188 -2.76 -10.97 -23.06
C LEU A 188 -2.66 -10.77 -24.58
N SER A 189 -1.49 -10.39 -25.08
CA SER A 189 -1.29 -10.04 -26.50
C SER A 189 -0.37 -10.98 -27.26
N THR A 190 0.42 -11.81 -26.55
CA THR A 190 1.47 -12.63 -27.18
C THR A 190 1.90 -13.79 -26.29
N GLU A 191 2.76 -14.65 -26.81
CA GLU A 191 3.51 -15.64 -26.03
C GLU A 191 4.66 -14.95 -25.25
N CYS A 192 5.04 -15.48 -24.09
CA CYS A 192 6.09 -14.88 -23.24
C CYS A 192 7.45 -14.85 -23.93
N ASN A 193 7.81 -15.83 -24.73
CA ASN A 193 9.08 -15.93 -25.43
C ASN A 193 9.34 -14.79 -26.44
N VAL A 194 8.30 -14.05 -26.83
CA VAL A 194 8.42 -12.84 -27.67
C VAL A 194 8.93 -11.65 -26.85
N VAL A 195 8.70 -11.65 -25.55
CA VAL A 195 8.99 -10.53 -24.64
C VAL A 195 10.17 -10.84 -23.72
N ASP A 196 10.25 -12.07 -23.21
CA ASP A 196 11.17 -12.48 -22.18
C ASP A 196 11.71 -13.90 -22.42
N THR A 197 13.01 -14.06 -22.24
CA THR A 197 13.72 -15.34 -22.35
C THR A 197 14.58 -15.62 -21.12
N GLU A 198 14.27 -14.97 -19.99
CA GLU A 198 15.01 -15.14 -18.74
C GLU A 198 14.85 -16.56 -18.19
N ASP A 199 15.93 -17.10 -17.63
CA ASP A 199 15.88 -18.27 -16.75
C ASP A 199 15.46 -17.80 -15.34
N VAL A 200 14.16 -17.80 -15.08
CA VAL A 200 13.60 -17.38 -13.80
C VAL A 200 14.10 -18.25 -12.65
N ALA A 201 14.27 -19.56 -12.87
CA ALA A 201 14.78 -20.48 -11.86
C ALA A 201 16.21 -20.10 -11.44
N MET A 202 17.09 -19.84 -12.42
CA MET A 202 18.47 -19.41 -12.15
C MET A 202 18.50 -18.05 -11.45
N LYS A 203 17.69 -17.11 -11.89
CA LYS A 203 17.58 -15.75 -11.35
C LYS A 203 17.21 -15.77 -9.85
N TYR A 204 16.15 -16.50 -9.47
CA TYR A 204 15.74 -16.61 -8.07
C TYR A 204 16.74 -17.40 -7.23
N LYS A 205 17.37 -18.46 -7.77
CA LYS A 205 18.49 -19.16 -7.11
C LYS A 205 19.66 -18.22 -6.81
N ALA A 206 20.00 -17.31 -7.74
CA ALA A 206 21.06 -16.30 -7.55
C ALA A 206 20.70 -15.27 -6.45
N TRP A 207 19.42 -14.98 -6.23
CA TRP A 207 18.94 -14.16 -5.11
C TRP A 207 18.87 -14.92 -3.78
N GLY A 208 19.18 -16.22 -3.74
CA GLY A 208 19.21 -17.03 -2.53
C GLY A 208 17.88 -17.70 -2.18
N TRP A 209 16.98 -17.87 -3.13
CA TRP A 209 15.75 -18.64 -2.96
C TRP A 209 15.96 -20.14 -3.10
N SER A 210 15.11 -20.93 -2.45
CA SER A 210 14.89 -22.34 -2.75
C SER A 210 13.89 -22.42 -3.91
N VAL A 211 14.30 -23.04 -5.02
CA VAL A 211 13.47 -23.11 -6.24
C VAL A 211 13.13 -24.56 -6.53
N ILE A 212 11.83 -24.84 -6.75
CA ILE A 212 11.27 -26.15 -7.06
C ILE A 212 10.47 -26.02 -8.36
N GLU A 213 10.80 -26.80 -9.37
CA GLU A 213 10.10 -26.84 -10.66
C GLU A 213 9.23 -28.08 -10.75
N ILE A 214 7.97 -27.92 -11.17
CA ILE A 214 6.95 -28.98 -11.20
C ILE A 214 6.02 -28.86 -12.41
N ASP A 215 5.33 -29.94 -12.74
CA ASP A 215 4.06 -29.86 -13.48
C ASP A 215 3.03 -29.20 -12.58
N GLY A 216 2.70 -27.93 -12.89
CA GLY A 216 1.75 -27.12 -12.13
C GLY A 216 0.29 -27.58 -12.23
N ASN A 217 0.03 -28.60 -13.05
CA ASN A 217 -1.28 -29.23 -13.19
C ASN A 217 -1.32 -30.69 -12.68
N ASP A 218 -0.27 -31.15 -12.00
CA ASP A 218 -0.26 -32.42 -11.32
C ASP A 218 -0.42 -32.25 -9.79
N ALA A 219 -1.56 -32.69 -9.24
CA ALA A 219 -1.87 -32.53 -7.81
C ALA A 219 -0.83 -33.20 -6.90
N ASP A 220 -0.21 -34.30 -7.31
CA ASP A 220 0.78 -35.02 -6.50
C ASP A 220 2.13 -34.28 -6.50
N GLU A 221 2.54 -33.68 -7.62
CA GLU A 221 3.74 -32.85 -7.70
C GLU A 221 3.55 -31.55 -6.90
N ILE A 222 2.40 -30.88 -7.01
CA ILE A 222 2.06 -29.69 -6.22
C ILE A 222 2.11 -30.02 -4.72
N ARG A 223 1.48 -31.11 -4.30
CA ARG A 223 1.46 -31.56 -2.90
C ARG A 223 2.87 -31.83 -2.37
N LYS A 224 3.70 -32.48 -3.16
CA LYS A 224 5.10 -32.76 -2.83
C LYS A 224 5.92 -31.49 -2.68
N ALA A 225 5.76 -30.54 -3.63
CA ALA A 225 6.45 -29.25 -3.59
C ALA A 225 6.04 -28.43 -2.37
N LEU A 226 4.74 -28.30 -2.06
CA LEU A 226 4.25 -27.59 -0.87
C LEU A 226 4.74 -28.24 0.43
N THR A 227 4.79 -29.59 0.48
CA THR A 227 5.33 -30.32 1.65
C THR A 227 6.81 -30.01 1.89
N VAL A 228 7.61 -29.87 0.81
CA VAL A 228 9.03 -29.48 0.90
C VAL A 228 9.14 -28.02 1.31
N ALA A 229 8.36 -27.14 0.68
CA ALA A 229 8.37 -25.71 0.93
C ALA A 229 8.02 -25.35 2.39
N GLN A 230 7.04 -26.03 2.99
CA GLN A 230 6.69 -25.81 4.41
C GLN A 230 7.80 -26.18 5.39
N LYS A 231 8.74 -27.06 4.98
CA LYS A 231 9.88 -27.52 5.81
C LYS A 231 11.14 -26.66 5.65
N GLU A 232 11.17 -25.77 4.65
CA GLU A 232 12.33 -24.86 4.46
C GLU A 232 12.46 -23.92 5.67
N LYS A 233 13.67 -23.76 6.20
CA LYS A 233 13.94 -23.02 7.43
C LYS A 233 14.85 -21.80 7.26
N GLU A 234 15.44 -21.62 6.08
CA GLU A 234 16.47 -20.61 5.86
C GLU A 234 16.15 -19.63 4.73
N ARG A 235 15.33 -20.04 3.77
CA ARG A 235 15.15 -19.31 2.51
C ARG A 235 13.68 -19.20 2.13
N PRO A 236 13.27 -18.13 1.42
CA PRO A 236 12.00 -18.11 0.75
C PRO A 236 11.95 -19.20 -0.33
N VAL A 237 10.77 -19.70 -0.63
CA VAL A 237 10.58 -20.77 -1.62
C VAL A 237 9.81 -20.25 -2.82
N LEU A 238 10.35 -20.49 -4.03
CA LEU A 238 9.65 -20.33 -5.29
C LEU A 238 9.31 -21.71 -5.86
N ILE A 239 8.04 -21.98 -6.05
CA ILE A 239 7.55 -23.13 -6.81
C ILE A 239 7.19 -22.65 -8.20
N ILE A 240 7.93 -23.07 -9.21
CA ILE A 240 7.63 -22.81 -10.62
C ILE A 240 6.75 -23.94 -11.11
N GLY A 241 5.47 -23.64 -11.33
CA GLY A 241 4.51 -24.58 -11.87
C GLY A 241 4.31 -24.33 -13.36
N HIS A 242 4.76 -25.26 -14.21
CA HIS A 242 4.43 -25.23 -15.62
C HIS A 242 2.96 -25.62 -15.78
N THR A 243 2.12 -24.66 -16.14
CA THR A 243 0.67 -24.85 -16.25
C THR A 243 0.21 -24.71 -17.70
N VAL A 244 -1.03 -25.11 -17.93
CA VAL A 244 -1.67 -25.03 -19.26
C VAL A 244 -2.68 -23.87 -19.24
N MET A 245 -2.40 -22.81 -20.02
CA MET A 245 -3.36 -21.72 -20.21
C MET A 245 -4.70 -22.27 -20.71
N ALA A 246 -5.80 -21.94 -20.04
CA ALA A 246 -7.15 -22.43 -20.34
C ALA A 246 -7.27 -23.96 -20.36
N LYS A 247 -6.64 -24.65 -19.40
CA LYS A 247 -6.66 -26.12 -19.32
C LYS A 247 -8.07 -26.68 -19.41
N GLY A 248 -8.27 -27.61 -20.34
CA GLY A 248 -9.54 -28.28 -20.60
C GLY A 248 -10.51 -27.48 -21.47
N ALA A 249 -10.12 -26.30 -21.96
CA ALA A 249 -10.97 -25.52 -22.85
C ALA A 249 -11.01 -26.09 -24.28
N LEU A 250 -12.20 -26.09 -24.89
CA LEU A 250 -12.45 -26.51 -26.27
C LEU A 250 -13.02 -25.37 -27.10
N GLN A 251 -12.71 -25.38 -28.39
CA GLN A 251 -13.29 -24.49 -29.39
C GLN A 251 -14.72 -24.95 -29.76
N ALA A 252 -15.42 -24.13 -30.56
CA ALA A 252 -16.75 -24.46 -31.04
C ALA A 252 -16.82 -25.74 -31.88
N ASP A 253 -15.74 -26.08 -32.58
CA ASP A 253 -15.62 -27.30 -33.36
C ASP A 253 -15.16 -28.54 -32.55
N GLY A 254 -14.94 -28.36 -31.23
CA GLY A 254 -14.49 -29.40 -30.31
C GLY A 254 -12.97 -29.61 -30.29
N SER A 255 -12.17 -28.87 -31.06
CA SER A 255 -10.70 -28.92 -30.96
C SER A 255 -10.21 -28.20 -29.69
N SER A 256 -8.95 -28.45 -29.25
CA SER A 256 -8.39 -27.80 -28.08
C SER A 256 -8.30 -26.29 -28.25
N TYR A 257 -8.65 -25.56 -27.18
CA TYR A 257 -8.48 -24.13 -27.06
C TYR A 257 -7.38 -23.74 -26.05
N GLU A 258 -6.66 -24.72 -25.54
CA GLU A 258 -5.52 -24.55 -24.63
C GLU A 258 -4.37 -23.81 -25.31
N HIS A 259 -3.51 -23.17 -24.52
CA HIS A 259 -2.36 -22.36 -24.99
C HIS A 259 -2.68 -21.28 -26.03
N ASN A 260 -3.91 -20.81 -26.07
CA ASN A 260 -4.31 -19.80 -27.03
C ASN A 260 -4.41 -18.41 -26.37
N VAL A 261 -3.71 -17.43 -26.92
CA VAL A 261 -3.73 -16.02 -26.45
C VAL A 261 -5.16 -15.49 -26.30
N LYS A 262 -6.09 -15.88 -27.16
CA LYS A 262 -7.49 -15.43 -27.09
C LYS A 262 -8.21 -15.88 -25.83
N THR A 263 -7.80 -16.98 -25.21
CA THR A 263 -8.42 -17.46 -23.96
C THR A 263 -7.95 -16.70 -22.73
N HIS A 264 -6.89 -15.89 -22.86
CA HIS A 264 -6.35 -15.14 -21.73
C HIS A 264 -7.38 -14.13 -21.19
N GLY A 265 -7.94 -13.26 -22.02
CA GLY A 265 -8.71 -12.09 -21.58
C GLY A 265 -10.11 -11.95 -22.19
N ALA A 266 -10.70 -13.01 -22.71
CA ALA A 266 -12.04 -12.99 -23.29
C ALA A 266 -12.87 -14.20 -22.85
N PRO A 267 -14.21 -14.07 -22.78
CA PRO A 267 -15.12 -15.21 -22.61
C PRO A 267 -14.88 -16.25 -23.69
N LEU A 268 -15.08 -17.53 -23.37
CA LEU A 268 -14.96 -18.61 -24.35
C LEU A 268 -16.03 -18.49 -25.45
N GLY A 269 -17.25 -18.10 -25.06
CA GLY A 269 -18.37 -17.81 -25.96
C GLY A 269 -19.13 -19.04 -26.47
N GLY A 270 -20.44 -18.95 -26.54
CA GLY A 270 -21.34 -19.87 -27.24
C GLY A 270 -21.01 -21.35 -27.14
N ASP A 271 -20.81 -21.99 -28.31
CA ASP A 271 -20.53 -23.43 -28.41
C ASP A 271 -19.17 -23.82 -27.77
N ALA A 272 -18.17 -22.94 -27.80
CA ALA A 272 -16.88 -23.19 -27.14
C ALA A 272 -17.05 -23.29 -25.61
N PHE A 273 -17.83 -22.40 -25.02
CA PHE A 273 -18.17 -22.51 -23.60
C PHE A 273 -18.92 -23.81 -23.29
N ALA A 274 -19.99 -24.11 -24.08
CA ALA A 274 -20.79 -25.32 -23.87
C ALA A 274 -19.96 -26.60 -23.99
N ASN A 275 -19.08 -26.68 -25.01
CA ASN A 275 -18.18 -27.82 -25.22
C ASN A 275 -17.18 -27.97 -24.05
N THR A 276 -16.61 -26.85 -23.58
CA THR A 276 -15.69 -26.82 -22.45
C THR A 276 -16.34 -27.33 -21.17
N ILE A 277 -17.53 -26.80 -20.82
CA ILE A 277 -18.24 -27.24 -19.62
C ILE A 277 -18.57 -28.73 -19.65
N LYS A 278 -19.04 -29.25 -20.79
CA LYS A 278 -19.30 -30.69 -20.99
C LYS A 278 -18.03 -31.51 -20.86
N HIS A 279 -16.93 -31.05 -21.47
CA HIS A 279 -15.62 -31.74 -21.41
C HIS A 279 -15.12 -31.86 -19.97
N LEU A 280 -15.28 -30.82 -19.16
CA LEU A 280 -14.95 -30.81 -17.74
C LEU A 280 -15.98 -31.56 -16.85
N GLY A 281 -17.00 -32.15 -17.47
CA GLY A 281 -18.03 -32.95 -16.78
C GLY A 281 -19.09 -32.14 -16.04
N GLY A 282 -19.34 -30.90 -16.47
CA GLY A 282 -20.43 -30.05 -16.03
C GLY A 282 -21.63 -30.02 -17.00
N ASP A 283 -22.67 -29.29 -16.63
CA ASP A 283 -23.83 -29.02 -17.45
C ASP A 283 -23.81 -27.54 -17.88
N PRO A 284 -23.67 -27.23 -19.18
CA PRO A 284 -23.63 -25.84 -19.65
C PRO A 284 -24.92 -25.04 -19.37
N GLU A 285 -26.08 -25.70 -19.25
CA GLU A 285 -27.33 -25.04 -18.90
C GLU A 285 -27.43 -24.74 -17.39
N ASN A 286 -26.62 -25.44 -16.57
CA ASN A 286 -26.55 -25.26 -15.11
C ASN A 286 -25.11 -25.34 -14.62
N SER A 287 -24.26 -24.44 -15.08
CA SER A 287 -22.80 -24.49 -14.82
C SER A 287 -22.37 -23.96 -13.46
N PHE A 288 -23.22 -23.24 -12.75
CA PHE A 288 -22.95 -22.74 -11.40
C PHE A 288 -23.32 -23.77 -10.33
N VAL A 289 -22.62 -24.90 -10.31
CA VAL A 289 -22.88 -26.01 -9.38
C VAL A 289 -21.55 -26.44 -8.75
N ILE A 290 -21.58 -26.62 -7.43
CA ILE A 290 -20.51 -27.34 -6.71
C ILE A 290 -20.88 -28.81 -6.76
N PHE A 291 -19.95 -29.66 -7.24
CA PHE A 291 -20.19 -31.09 -7.30
C PHE A 291 -20.25 -31.71 -5.90
N PRO A 292 -21.17 -32.66 -5.63
CA PRO A 292 -21.36 -33.19 -4.29
C PRO A 292 -20.09 -33.77 -3.66
N GLU A 293 -19.25 -34.43 -4.45
CA GLU A 293 -17.97 -34.97 -3.98
C GLU A 293 -16.94 -33.87 -3.67
N VAL A 294 -16.99 -32.72 -4.35
CA VAL A 294 -16.15 -31.57 -4.09
C VAL A 294 -16.64 -30.79 -2.87
N GLU A 295 -17.95 -30.62 -2.72
CA GLU A 295 -18.55 -30.04 -1.53
C GLU A 295 -18.14 -30.84 -0.28
N LYS A 296 -18.20 -32.19 -0.38
CA LYS A 296 -17.76 -33.07 0.69
C LYS A 296 -16.26 -32.86 1.00
N LEU A 297 -15.39 -32.80 0.00
CA LEU A 297 -13.95 -32.56 0.18
C LEU A 297 -13.70 -31.30 1.03
N TYR A 298 -14.32 -30.20 0.64
CA TYR A 298 -14.13 -28.92 1.35
C TYR A 298 -14.86 -28.86 2.70
N SER A 299 -15.98 -29.55 2.85
CA SER A 299 -16.64 -29.70 4.14
C SER A 299 -15.79 -30.51 5.12
N ASP A 300 -15.22 -31.64 4.69
CA ASP A 300 -14.30 -32.45 5.50
C ASP A 300 -13.06 -31.61 5.89
N ARG A 301 -12.53 -30.79 4.96
CA ARG A 301 -11.42 -29.87 5.27
C ARG A 301 -11.79 -28.83 6.32
N ARG A 302 -12.98 -28.22 6.25
CA ARG A 302 -13.43 -27.28 7.29
C ARG A 302 -13.51 -27.94 8.66
N GLU A 303 -14.00 -29.16 8.76
CA GLU A 303 -14.04 -29.92 10.03
C GLU A 303 -12.62 -30.25 10.55
N GLU A 304 -11.68 -30.58 9.66
CA GLU A 304 -10.27 -30.76 10.02
C GLU A 304 -9.66 -29.46 10.53
N LEU A 305 -9.91 -28.34 9.84
CA LEU A 305 -9.42 -27.02 10.23
C LEU A 305 -9.94 -26.59 11.59
N ARG A 306 -11.22 -26.82 11.90
CA ARG A 306 -11.77 -26.54 13.24
C ARG A 306 -10.99 -27.27 14.34
N LYS A 307 -10.57 -28.51 14.10
CA LYS A 307 -9.75 -29.27 15.07
C LYS A 307 -8.33 -28.70 15.19
N ILE A 308 -7.71 -28.34 14.07
CA ILE A 308 -6.37 -27.70 14.04
C ILE A 308 -6.41 -26.37 14.79
N VAL A 309 -7.39 -25.53 14.46
CA VAL A 309 -7.55 -24.19 15.04
C VAL A 309 -7.90 -24.27 16.53
N ALA A 310 -8.80 -25.17 16.94
CA ALA A 310 -9.10 -25.38 18.37
C ALA A 310 -7.84 -25.74 19.18
N LYS A 311 -6.95 -26.57 18.61
CA LYS A 311 -5.66 -26.88 19.24
C LYS A 311 -4.75 -25.64 19.31
N ARG A 312 -4.65 -24.85 18.24
CA ARG A 312 -3.87 -23.62 18.23
C ARG A 312 -4.40 -22.60 19.23
N HIS A 313 -5.72 -22.40 19.33
CA HIS A 313 -6.31 -21.53 20.35
C HIS A 313 -6.02 -21.99 21.78
N GLU A 314 -5.99 -23.30 22.03
CA GLU A 314 -5.56 -23.81 23.34
C GLU A 314 -4.07 -23.54 23.63
N GLU A 315 -3.22 -23.63 22.60
CA GLU A 315 -1.80 -23.27 22.70
C GLU A 315 -1.62 -21.75 22.90
N GLU A 316 -2.39 -20.91 22.19
CA GLU A 316 -2.43 -19.46 22.36
C GLU A 316 -2.88 -19.08 23.78
N ARG A 317 -3.90 -19.72 24.31
CA ARG A 317 -4.39 -19.48 25.67
C ARG A 317 -3.32 -19.82 26.72
N LYS A 318 -2.66 -20.97 26.61
CA LYS A 318 -1.56 -21.35 27.51
C LYS A 318 -0.39 -20.37 27.43
N TRP A 319 0.01 -20.01 26.20
CA TRP A 319 1.05 -19.01 25.99
C TRP A 319 0.69 -17.66 26.62
N ALA A 320 -0.56 -17.22 26.48
CA ALA A 320 -1.05 -15.98 27.07
C ALA A 320 -1.07 -16.01 28.61
N GLU A 321 -1.32 -17.17 29.23
CA GLU A 321 -1.23 -17.35 30.68
C GLU A 321 0.23 -17.30 31.16
N GLU A 322 1.17 -17.87 30.40
CA GLU A 322 2.60 -17.88 30.71
C GLU A 322 3.30 -16.55 30.39
N HIS A 323 2.77 -15.76 29.43
CA HIS A 323 3.36 -14.52 28.91
C HIS A 323 2.34 -13.38 28.87
N ALA A 324 1.69 -13.08 30.00
CA ALA A 324 0.56 -12.15 30.09
C ALA A 324 0.86 -10.76 29.51
N ASP A 325 2.04 -10.22 29.71
CA ASP A 325 2.45 -8.90 29.19
C ASP A 325 2.54 -8.93 27.66
N ASN A 326 3.17 -9.95 27.09
CA ASN A 326 3.28 -10.12 25.63
C ASN A 326 1.91 -10.37 24.99
N ALA A 327 1.03 -11.10 25.65
CA ALA A 327 -0.34 -11.32 25.19
C ALA A 327 -1.16 -10.03 25.18
N ALA A 328 -0.97 -9.16 26.17
CA ALA A 328 -1.61 -7.85 26.22
C ALA A 328 -1.11 -6.95 25.06
N LEU A 329 0.21 -6.90 24.82
CA LEU A 329 0.80 -6.18 23.69
C LEU A 329 0.27 -6.70 22.34
N LEU A 330 0.25 -8.03 22.16
CA LEU A 330 -0.27 -8.64 20.92
C LEU A 330 -1.71 -8.23 20.65
N LYS A 331 -2.57 -8.30 21.68
CA LYS A 331 -3.97 -7.88 21.57
C LYS A 331 -4.12 -6.39 21.24
N GLU A 332 -3.30 -5.55 21.86
CA GLU A 332 -3.26 -4.12 21.57
C GLU A 332 -2.84 -3.85 20.12
N TRP A 333 -1.74 -4.44 19.67
CA TRP A 333 -1.18 -4.22 18.33
C TRP A 333 -2.13 -4.66 17.21
N PHE A 334 -2.90 -5.73 17.43
CA PHE A 334 -3.92 -6.18 16.47
C PHE A 334 -5.29 -5.49 16.63
N SER A 335 -5.43 -4.56 17.59
CA SER A 335 -6.72 -3.89 17.82
C SER A 335 -7.10 -2.86 16.74
N GLY A 336 -6.15 -2.47 15.90
CA GLY A 336 -6.34 -1.38 14.91
C GLY A 336 -6.43 0.02 15.52
N LYS A 337 -6.22 0.15 16.83
CA LYS A 337 -6.21 1.46 17.51
C LYS A 337 -4.90 2.20 17.27
N ALA A 338 -4.98 3.53 17.29
CA ALA A 338 -3.80 4.37 17.29
C ALA A 338 -2.97 4.14 18.57
N PRO A 339 -1.63 4.10 18.49
CA PRO A 339 -0.78 4.00 19.66
C PRO A 339 -0.87 5.28 20.51
N GLU A 340 -0.80 5.12 21.82
CA GLU A 340 -0.65 6.25 22.73
C GLU A 340 0.83 6.67 22.76
N VAL A 341 1.10 7.94 22.47
CA VAL A 341 2.46 8.51 22.43
C VAL A 341 2.51 9.75 23.30
N ASP A 342 3.44 9.79 24.24
CA ASP A 342 3.71 10.98 25.04
C ASP A 342 4.69 11.90 24.31
N TRP A 343 4.18 13.01 23.81
CA TRP A 343 4.92 14.05 23.11
C TRP A 343 5.45 15.16 24.04
N SER A 344 5.12 15.13 25.32
CA SER A 344 5.39 16.24 26.26
C SER A 344 6.89 16.50 26.48
N GLY A 345 7.72 15.47 26.32
CA GLY A 345 9.17 15.58 26.42
C GLY A 345 9.89 16.00 25.14
N LEU A 346 9.17 16.21 24.04
CA LEU A 346 9.77 16.59 22.77
C LEU A 346 9.86 18.11 22.64
N GLU A 347 11.07 18.63 22.71
CA GLU A 347 11.38 20.03 22.40
C GLU A 347 11.99 20.13 21.01
N GLN A 348 11.33 20.86 20.10
CA GLN A 348 11.84 21.08 18.75
C GLN A 348 12.87 22.21 18.74
N LYS A 349 13.90 22.03 17.91
CA LYS A 349 14.88 23.09 17.66
C LYS A 349 14.26 24.16 16.77
N ARG A 350 14.22 25.42 17.27
CA ARG A 350 13.77 26.56 16.46
C ARG A 350 14.66 26.75 15.22
N ASP A 351 14.09 27.34 14.20
CA ASP A 351 14.75 27.69 12.94
C ASP A 351 15.46 26.48 12.27
N SER A 352 14.79 25.33 12.31
CA SER A 352 15.30 24.09 11.76
C SER A 352 14.46 23.58 10.58
N ALA A 353 15.04 22.66 9.80
CA ALA A 353 14.33 22.00 8.71
C ALA A 353 13.25 21.06 9.27
N THR A 354 12.09 20.97 8.60
CA THR A 354 11.03 20.08 9.05
C THR A 354 11.42 18.59 8.93
N ARG A 355 12.37 18.22 8.05
CA ARG A 355 12.96 16.86 8.07
C ARG A 355 13.74 16.57 9.36
N ALA A 356 14.39 17.57 9.96
CA ALA A 356 15.09 17.41 11.24
C ALA A 356 14.09 17.32 12.39
N ALA A 357 13.02 18.10 12.35
CA ALA A 357 11.92 18.00 13.30
C ALA A 357 11.22 16.64 13.22
N SER A 358 10.96 16.14 12.01
CA SER A 358 10.45 14.78 11.79
C SER A 358 11.38 13.70 12.34
N SER A 359 12.70 13.87 12.21
CA SER A 359 13.70 12.97 12.81
C SER A 359 13.58 12.90 14.33
N ALA A 360 13.33 14.04 14.99
CA ALA A 360 13.11 14.09 16.44
C ALA A 360 11.81 13.35 16.82
N CYS A 361 10.72 13.56 16.07
CA CYS A 361 9.48 12.80 16.24
C CYS A 361 9.70 11.29 16.07
N LEU A 362 10.42 10.89 15.02
CA LEU A 362 10.75 9.49 14.76
C LEU A 362 11.58 8.86 15.89
N SER A 363 12.45 9.63 16.54
CA SER A 363 13.19 9.14 17.71
C SER A 363 12.28 8.84 18.91
N VAL A 364 11.25 9.67 19.14
CA VAL A 364 10.21 9.42 20.16
C VAL A 364 9.40 8.17 19.81
N LEU A 365 8.97 8.06 18.55
CA LEU A 365 8.20 6.92 18.10
C LEU A 365 8.96 5.60 18.20
N ALA A 366 10.26 5.60 17.90
CA ALA A 366 11.09 4.40 18.03
C ALA A 366 11.20 3.88 19.47
N GLU A 367 11.08 4.76 20.45
CA GLU A 367 11.11 4.40 21.87
C GLU A 367 9.74 4.02 22.43
N GLN A 368 8.67 4.63 21.94
CA GLN A 368 7.33 4.48 22.53
C GLN A 368 6.38 3.57 21.74
N VAL A 369 6.69 3.28 20.46
CA VAL A 369 5.84 2.44 19.59
C VAL A 369 6.62 1.19 19.17
N PRO A 370 6.71 0.17 20.05
CA PRO A 370 7.59 -0.98 19.85
C PRO A 370 7.22 -1.86 18.65
N ASN A 371 6.02 -1.76 18.13
CA ASN A 371 5.55 -2.44 16.92
C ASN A 371 5.65 -1.58 15.64
N MET A 372 6.38 -0.47 15.67
CA MET A 372 6.61 0.36 14.50
C MET A 372 7.87 -0.08 13.76
N ILE A 373 7.79 -0.15 12.43
CA ILE A 373 8.91 -0.35 11.51
C ILE A 373 9.08 0.91 10.67
N CYS A 374 10.27 1.47 10.65
CA CYS A 374 10.63 2.57 9.76
C CYS A 374 11.50 2.06 8.62
N ALA A 375 11.31 2.59 7.41
CA ALA A 375 12.05 2.18 6.22
C ALA A 375 12.67 3.36 5.48
N SER A 376 13.73 3.11 4.70
CA SER A 376 14.29 4.08 3.77
C SER A 376 14.82 3.40 2.51
N ALA A 377 14.76 4.14 1.38
CA ALA A 377 15.29 3.71 0.09
C ALA A 377 16.76 4.17 -0.07
N ASP A 378 17.63 3.75 0.84
CA ASP A 378 19.07 4.09 0.91
C ASP A 378 19.36 5.60 1.14
N LEU A 379 18.42 6.32 1.78
CA LEU A 379 18.48 7.76 1.99
C LEU A 379 18.38 8.19 3.46
N SER A 380 18.41 7.26 4.42
CA SER A 380 18.05 7.50 5.82
C SER A 380 18.81 8.66 6.49
N ASN A 381 20.08 8.86 6.15
CA ASN A 381 20.89 9.96 6.65
C ASN A 381 20.48 11.32 6.05
N SER A 382 19.83 11.35 4.90
CA SER A 382 19.41 12.55 4.19
C SER A 382 17.91 12.84 4.33
N ASP A 383 17.04 11.83 4.18
CA ASP A 383 15.60 11.96 4.44
C ASP A 383 15.28 12.08 5.94
N LYS A 384 16.28 11.82 6.79
CA LYS A 384 16.25 11.94 8.27
C LYS A 384 15.41 10.88 8.97
N THR A 385 15.13 9.76 8.31
CA THR A 385 14.60 8.57 9.00
C THR A 385 15.65 7.92 9.93
N ASP A 386 16.93 8.32 9.82
CA ASP A 386 18.00 7.91 10.72
C ASP A 386 17.74 8.28 12.20
N GLY A 387 16.84 9.23 12.49
CA GLY A 387 16.37 9.50 13.85
C GLY A 387 15.75 8.27 14.50
N PHE A 388 14.96 7.51 13.73
CA PHE A 388 14.42 6.23 14.16
C PHE A 388 15.51 5.16 14.27
N LEU A 389 16.35 5.03 13.23
CA LEU A 389 17.43 4.03 13.19
C LEU A 389 18.41 4.14 14.37
N LYS A 390 18.71 5.35 14.85
CA LYS A 390 19.59 5.58 16.01
C LYS A 390 19.06 4.99 17.33
N LYS A 391 17.77 4.67 17.41
CA LYS A 391 17.11 4.07 18.58
C LYS A 391 16.88 2.57 18.44
N THR A 392 17.20 2.00 17.29
CA THR A 392 17.04 0.59 16.95
C THR A 392 18.21 0.13 16.09
N HIS A 393 18.03 -0.96 15.36
CA HIS A 393 18.97 -1.45 14.35
C HIS A 393 18.23 -1.99 13.12
N ASN A 394 19.00 -2.33 12.08
CA ASN A 394 18.44 -2.84 10.85
C ASN A 394 17.85 -4.25 11.01
N ILE A 395 16.73 -4.49 10.34
CA ILE A 395 16.24 -5.84 10.10
C ILE A 395 17.19 -6.51 9.11
N VAL A 396 17.77 -7.65 9.50
CA VAL A 396 18.71 -8.42 8.68
C VAL A 396 18.40 -9.91 8.75
N ARG A 397 18.99 -10.69 7.85
CA ARG A 397 18.84 -12.15 7.85
C ARG A 397 19.23 -12.74 9.21
N GLY A 398 18.32 -13.49 9.82
CA GLY A 398 18.50 -14.12 11.12
C GLY A 398 18.31 -13.19 12.33
N ASP A 399 18.10 -11.88 12.11
CA ASP A 399 17.77 -10.94 13.17
C ASP A 399 16.66 -9.97 12.73
N PHE A 400 15.45 -10.25 13.19
CA PHE A 400 14.26 -9.43 13.00
C PHE A 400 13.87 -8.63 14.25
N SER A 401 14.75 -8.58 15.27
CA SER A 401 14.54 -7.77 16.47
C SER A 401 14.76 -6.28 16.23
N GLY A 402 15.47 -5.91 15.17
CA GLY A 402 15.55 -4.54 14.69
C GLY A 402 14.21 -4.03 14.15
N ALA A 403 14.06 -2.70 14.08
CA ALA A 403 12.83 -2.06 13.58
C ALA A 403 13.10 -1.12 12.40
N PHE A 404 14.26 -1.23 11.76
CA PHE A 404 14.58 -0.42 10.58
C PHE A 404 14.78 -1.29 9.35
N PHE A 405 13.99 -1.02 8.31
CA PHE A 405 14.02 -1.76 7.06
C PHE A 405 14.77 -0.98 5.98
N GLN A 406 15.97 -1.47 5.62
CA GLN A 406 16.75 -0.94 4.50
C GLN A 406 16.32 -1.62 3.20
N ALA A 407 15.53 -0.92 2.40
CA ALA A 407 15.03 -1.46 1.13
C ALA A 407 16.07 -1.40 -0.02
N GLY A 408 17.08 -0.55 0.12
CA GLY A 408 17.93 -0.13 -0.99
C GLY A 408 17.19 0.81 -1.94
N VAL A 409 17.77 1.14 -3.07
CA VAL A 409 17.16 2.04 -4.07
C VAL A 409 16.04 1.29 -4.80
N SER A 410 14.86 1.23 -4.17
CA SER A 410 13.69 0.48 -4.62
C SER A 410 12.42 1.04 -3.98
N GLU A 411 12.02 2.26 -4.33
CA GLU A 411 10.94 3.00 -3.67
C GLU A 411 9.59 2.27 -3.77
N LEU A 412 9.24 1.77 -4.95
CA LEU A 412 7.97 1.04 -5.14
C LEU A 412 7.94 -0.26 -4.34
N THR A 413 9.04 -1.03 -4.35
CA THR A 413 9.16 -2.26 -3.58
C THR A 413 9.05 -1.97 -2.07
N MET A 414 9.78 -0.95 -1.58
CA MET A 414 9.71 -0.51 -0.18
C MET A 414 8.28 -0.16 0.22
N ALA A 415 7.60 0.64 -0.59
CA ALA A 415 6.24 1.07 -0.31
C ALA A 415 5.27 -0.13 -0.25
N CYS A 416 5.32 -1.02 -1.24
CA CYS A 416 4.45 -2.19 -1.27
C CYS A 416 4.77 -3.17 -0.13
N MET A 417 6.04 -3.40 0.22
CA MET A 417 6.38 -4.23 1.37
C MET A 417 5.89 -3.61 2.70
N CYS A 418 6.02 -2.30 2.89
CA CYS A 418 5.49 -1.61 4.07
C CYS A 418 3.95 -1.69 4.15
N ILE A 419 3.26 -1.59 3.00
CA ILE A 419 1.82 -1.84 2.92
C ILE A 419 1.51 -3.30 3.32
N GLY A 420 2.25 -4.26 2.80
CA GLY A 420 2.11 -5.68 3.12
C GLY A 420 2.33 -5.99 4.61
N MET A 421 3.30 -5.33 5.25
CA MET A 421 3.50 -5.42 6.70
C MET A 421 2.24 -4.98 7.45
N MET A 422 1.63 -3.88 7.04
CA MET A 422 0.39 -3.39 7.68
C MET A 422 -0.84 -4.26 7.34
N LEU A 423 -0.91 -4.85 6.14
CA LEU A 423 -1.97 -5.81 5.79
C LEU A 423 -1.90 -7.07 6.65
N HIS A 424 -0.70 -7.49 7.05
CA HIS A 424 -0.53 -8.57 8.03
C HIS A 424 -1.23 -8.24 9.35
N GLY A 425 -1.15 -7.00 9.80
CA GLY A 425 -1.62 -6.55 11.09
C GLY A 425 -0.55 -6.62 12.18
N GLY A 426 -0.79 -5.96 13.30
CA GLY A 426 0.10 -5.96 14.46
C GLY A 426 1.29 -5.00 14.35
N VAL A 427 1.54 -4.38 13.20
CA VAL A 427 2.65 -3.44 13.00
C VAL A 427 2.18 -2.13 12.40
N ILE A 428 2.94 -1.06 12.63
CA ILE A 428 2.77 0.26 12.02
C ILE A 428 4.01 0.54 11.17
N THR A 429 3.84 1.09 9.96
CA THR A 429 4.98 1.37 9.09
C THR A 429 5.05 2.83 8.68
N ALA A 430 6.30 3.35 8.66
CA ALA A 430 6.66 4.61 8.04
C ALA A 430 7.83 4.39 7.09
N MET A 431 7.90 5.16 6.00
CA MET A 431 8.95 5.00 5.00
C MET A 431 9.36 6.33 4.39
N GLY A 432 10.66 6.52 4.21
CA GLY A 432 11.26 7.76 3.74
C GLY A 432 11.92 7.66 2.38
N THR A 433 11.77 8.76 1.59
CA THR A 433 12.53 9.04 0.38
C THR A 433 12.50 10.55 0.09
N PHE A 434 13.14 11.01 -0.98
CA PHE A 434 12.98 12.38 -1.47
C PHE A 434 11.65 12.57 -2.19
N PHE A 435 11.07 13.75 -2.07
CA PHE A 435 9.72 13.99 -2.56
C PHE A 435 9.57 13.80 -4.07
N VAL A 436 10.58 14.14 -4.86
CA VAL A 436 10.55 13.90 -6.32
C VAL A 436 10.38 12.40 -6.64
N PHE A 437 10.93 11.51 -5.81
CA PHE A 437 10.82 10.06 -6.01
C PHE A 437 9.49 9.47 -5.53
N SER A 438 8.57 10.30 -5.04
CA SER A 438 7.17 9.89 -4.89
C SER A 438 6.54 9.44 -6.21
N ASP A 439 7.10 9.85 -7.35
CA ASP A 439 6.70 9.38 -8.69
C ASP A 439 6.80 7.87 -8.82
N TYR A 440 7.84 7.25 -8.27
CA TYR A 440 7.96 5.79 -8.22
C TYR A 440 6.94 5.13 -7.30
N MET A 441 6.39 5.85 -6.30
CA MET A 441 5.53 5.30 -5.27
C MET A 441 4.03 5.51 -5.52
N LYS A 442 3.64 6.29 -6.52
CA LYS A 442 2.22 6.62 -6.80
C LYS A 442 1.30 5.41 -6.92
N PRO A 443 1.67 4.32 -7.63
CA PRO A 443 0.83 3.12 -7.68
C PRO A 443 0.60 2.51 -6.29
N ALA A 444 1.63 2.49 -5.44
CA ALA A 444 1.54 2.00 -4.06
C ALA A 444 0.65 2.89 -3.19
N ILE A 445 0.79 4.23 -3.28
CA ILE A 445 -0.06 5.19 -2.55
C ILE A 445 -1.53 4.95 -2.91
N ARG A 446 -1.84 4.76 -4.21
CA ARG A 446 -3.19 4.46 -4.68
C ARG A 446 -3.72 3.16 -4.09
N MET A 447 -2.91 2.10 -4.06
CA MET A 447 -3.31 0.80 -3.49
C MET A 447 -3.49 0.87 -1.98
N ALA A 448 -2.62 1.60 -1.26
CA ALA A 448 -2.80 1.85 0.17
C ALA A 448 -4.13 2.58 0.46
N ALA A 449 -4.46 3.59 -0.35
CA ALA A 449 -5.72 4.33 -0.24
C ALA A 449 -6.93 3.43 -0.48
N LEU A 450 -6.91 2.62 -1.54
CA LEU A 450 -7.98 1.68 -1.89
C LEU A 450 -8.21 0.63 -0.80
N MET A 451 -7.12 0.07 -0.24
CA MET A 451 -7.18 -0.93 0.83
C MET A 451 -7.32 -0.31 2.24
N ARG A 452 -7.37 1.02 2.36
CA ARG A 452 -7.44 1.73 3.63
C ARG A 452 -6.31 1.32 4.58
N THR A 453 -5.08 1.30 4.05
CA THR A 453 -3.90 0.89 4.81
C THR A 453 -3.15 2.12 5.32
N PRO A 454 -3.09 2.37 6.65
CA PRO A 454 -2.63 3.65 7.21
C PRO A 454 -1.10 3.76 7.30
N VAL A 455 -0.38 3.45 6.22
CA VAL A 455 1.06 3.64 6.11
C VAL A 455 1.44 5.12 6.13
N LYS A 456 2.65 5.46 6.62
CA LYS A 456 3.15 6.83 6.72
C LYS A 456 4.27 7.04 5.69
N PHE A 457 3.99 7.83 4.65
CA PHE A 457 4.97 8.24 3.65
C PHE A 457 5.68 9.51 4.10
N ILE A 458 7.00 9.49 4.16
CA ILE A 458 7.86 10.59 4.57
C ILE A 458 8.61 11.09 3.34
N TYR A 459 8.28 12.28 2.86
CA TYR A 459 8.84 12.88 1.67
C TYR A 459 9.68 14.10 2.02
N SER A 460 10.99 13.94 2.13
CA SER A 460 11.91 15.05 2.35
C SER A 460 12.29 15.74 1.02
N HIS A 461 12.95 16.92 1.10
CA HIS A 461 13.35 17.67 -0.09
C HIS A 461 12.14 18.19 -0.88
N ASP A 462 11.31 18.98 -0.21
CA ASP A 462 9.93 19.33 -0.59
C ASP A 462 9.78 20.20 -1.84
N ALA A 463 10.83 20.94 -2.27
CA ALA A 463 10.73 21.92 -3.35
C ALA A 463 12.10 22.28 -3.96
N PHE A 464 12.16 23.33 -4.79
CA PHE A 464 13.39 23.81 -5.47
C PHE A 464 14.56 24.12 -4.52
N ARG A 465 14.28 24.34 -3.22
CA ARG A 465 15.30 24.54 -2.16
C ARG A 465 16.13 23.29 -1.86
N VAL A 466 15.92 22.20 -2.57
CA VAL A 466 16.88 21.10 -2.69
C VAL A 466 18.25 21.67 -3.12
N GLY A 467 18.25 22.65 -4.00
CA GLY A 467 19.42 23.46 -4.28
C GLY A 467 20.29 22.90 -5.38
N GLU A 468 21.52 22.58 -5.05
CA GLU A 468 22.60 22.26 -5.99
C GLU A 468 22.35 20.99 -6.81
N ASP A 469 21.56 20.04 -6.31
CA ASP A 469 21.20 18.81 -7.04
C ASP A 469 20.40 19.10 -8.32
N GLY A 470 19.72 20.25 -8.37
CA GLY A 470 19.08 20.76 -9.58
C GLY A 470 17.71 20.13 -9.87
N SER A 471 17.24 20.38 -11.09
CA SER A 471 15.85 20.12 -11.51
C SER A 471 15.41 18.65 -11.43
N THR A 472 16.33 17.69 -11.56
CA THR A 472 16.02 16.25 -11.43
C THR A 472 15.63 15.83 -10.01
N HIS A 473 15.95 16.65 -9.00
CA HIS A 473 15.69 16.40 -7.59
C HIS A 473 14.72 17.42 -6.97
N GLN A 474 14.25 18.38 -7.75
CA GLN A 474 13.41 19.49 -7.30
C GLN A 474 11.95 19.26 -7.70
N PRO A 475 11.06 18.82 -6.77
CA PRO A 475 9.65 18.63 -7.06
C PRO A 475 8.99 19.99 -7.34
N VAL A 476 8.11 20.03 -8.33
CA VAL A 476 7.30 21.22 -8.69
C VAL A 476 5.83 20.88 -8.74
N GLU A 477 5.46 19.81 -9.45
CA GLU A 477 4.07 19.35 -9.61
C GLU A 477 3.61 18.34 -8.54
N HIS A 478 4.54 17.78 -7.78
CA HIS A 478 4.31 16.64 -6.88
C HIS A 478 3.33 16.97 -5.74
N GLU A 479 3.41 18.18 -5.16
CA GLU A 479 2.44 18.57 -4.12
C GLU A 479 1.03 18.64 -4.70
N ALA A 480 0.84 19.23 -5.88
CA ALA A 480 -0.45 19.30 -6.56
C ALA A 480 -1.02 17.89 -6.81
N GLN A 481 -0.18 16.93 -7.22
CA GLN A 481 -0.59 15.54 -7.45
C GLN A 481 -1.05 14.85 -6.17
N LEU A 482 -0.34 15.02 -5.04
CA LEU A 482 -0.78 14.47 -3.76
C LEU A 482 -2.05 15.16 -3.25
N ARG A 483 -2.18 16.49 -3.41
CA ARG A 483 -3.39 17.24 -3.07
C ARG A 483 -4.61 16.80 -3.91
N LEU A 484 -4.41 16.34 -5.14
CA LEU A 484 -5.48 15.71 -5.93
C LEU A 484 -5.94 14.39 -5.31
N MET A 485 -5.00 13.55 -4.87
CA MET A 485 -5.34 12.30 -4.17
C MET A 485 -6.04 12.57 -2.83
N GLU A 486 -5.67 13.62 -2.12
CA GLU A 486 -6.35 14.07 -0.88
C GLU A 486 -7.82 14.45 -1.14
N LYS A 487 -8.16 14.95 -2.34
CA LYS A 487 -9.54 15.30 -2.73
C LYS A 487 -10.36 14.10 -3.19
N LEU A 488 -9.72 12.96 -3.50
CA LEU A 488 -10.40 11.72 -3.83
C LEU A 488 -10.94 11.09 -2.55
N GLN A 489 -12.22 10.74 -2.54
CA GLN A 489 -12.82 9.98 -1.45
C GLN A 489 -12.63 8.48 -1.67
N ASN A 490 -12.39 7.75 -0.58
CA ASN A 490 -12.46 6.30 -0.59
C ASN A 490 -13.93 5.82 -0.60
N HIS A 491 -14.18 4.52 -0.68
CA HIS A 491 -15.53 3.95 -0.72
C HIS A 491 -16.36 4.21 0.56
N MET A 492 -15.73 4.66 1.65
CA MET A 492 -16.40 5.06 2.89
C MET A 492 -16.72 6.56 2.95
N GLY A 493 -16.40 7.32 1.89
CA GLY A 493 -16.63 8.77 1.84
C GLY A 493 -15.59 9.60 2.61
N GLU A 494 -14.45 8.99 2.98
CA GLU A 494 -13.34 9.66 3.67
C GLU A 494 -12.24 10.07 2.68
N ASP A 495 -11.28 10.91 3.12
CA ASP A 495 -10.10 11.20 2.31
C ASP A 495 -9.33 9.92 1.99
N SER A 496 -8.97 9.73 0.74
CA SER A 496 -8.20 8.55 0.35
C SER A 496 -6.74 8.62 0.84
N VAL A 497 -6.20 9.82 1.00
CA VAL A 497 -4.85 10.11 1.55
C VAL A 497 -4.93 11.38 2.38
N ARG A 498 -4.26 11.43 3.53
CA ARG A 498 -4.02 12.68 4.26
C ARG A 498 -2.65 13.23 3.91
N VAL A 499 -2.57 14.52 3.61
CA VAL A 499 -1.32 15.18 3.20
C VAL A 499 -1.01 16.32 4.15
N PHE A 500 0.21 16.30 4.72
CA PHE A 500 0.71 17.33 5.63
C PHE A 500 2.00 17.96 5.11
N ARG A 501 2.06 19.29 5.09
CA ARG A 501 3.27 20.06 4.81
C ARG A 501 3.39 21.19 5.84
N ALA A 502 4.18 20.93 6.88
CA ALA A 502 4.30 21.80 8.04
C ALA A 502 5.13 23.07 7.75
N ALA A 503 4.71 24.19 8.32
CA ALA A 503 5.36 25.50 8.18
C ALA A 503 6.64 25.63 9.00
N ASP A 504 6.77 24.91 10.11
CA ASP A 504 7.98 24.86 10.94
C ASP A 504 8.09 23.55 11.75
N ALA A 505 9.06 23.52 12.66
CA ALA A 505 9.36 22.34 13.46
C ALA A 505 8.24 21.97 14.46
N ASP A 506 7.61 22.96 15.07
CA ASP A 506 6.55 22.72 16.07
C ASP A 506 5.25 22.27 15.39
N GLU A 507 4.89 22.89 14.25
CA GLU A 507 3.76 22.43 13.45
C GLU A 507 3.99 21.00 12.93
N MET A 508 5.25 20.61 12.65
CA MET A 508 5.61 19.24 12.26
C MET A 508 5.30 18.22 13.33
N THR A 509 5.50 18.57 14.60
CA THR A 509 5.12 17.69 15.72
C THR A 509 3.62 17.41 15.72
N VAL A 510 2.80 18.43 15.51
CA VAL A 510 1.34 18.25 15.41
C VAL A 510 0.95 17.42 14.18
N CYS A 511 1.65 17.60 13.07
CA CYS A 511 1.44 16.76 11.88
C CYS A 511 1.74 15.28 12.17
N TRP A 512 2.80 14.97 12.92
CA TRP A 512 3.11 13.59 13.34
C TRP A 512 2.07 13.04 14.32
N GLN A 513 1.57 13.85 15.28
CA GLN A 513 0.47 13.44 16.15
C GLN A 513 -0.73 13.00 15.32
N MET A 514 -1.18 13.85 14.38
CA MET A 514 -2.29 13.53 13.48
C MET A 514 -2.01 12.32 12.57
N ALA A 515 -0.77 12.15 12.13
CA ALA A 515 -0.37 11.01 11.32
C ALA A 515 -0.50 9.70 12.10
N MET A 516 -0.06 9.67 13.37
CA MET A 516 -0.13 8.47 14.22
C MET A 516 -1.56 8.16 14.68
N GLU A 517 -2.39 9.17 14.87
CA GLU A 517 -3.82 9.03 15.17
C GLU A 517 -4.62 8.50 13.96
N ASN A 518 -4.13 8.70 12.74
CA ASN A 518 -4.80 8.25 11.53
C ASN A 518 -4.54 6.77 11.28
N MET A 519 -5.50 5.92 11.61
CA MET A 519 -5.44 4.47 11.40
C MET A 519 -6.39 3.98 10.28
N ASP A 520 -6.94 4.90 9.47
CA ASP A 520 -7.92 4.56 8.43
C ASP A 520 -7.38 4.70 7.00
N THR A 521 -6.46 5.63 6.77
CA THR A 521 -5.96 5.96 5.44
C THR A 521 -4.47 6.26 5.46
N PRO A 522 -3.75 6.14 4.33
CA PRO A 522 -2.34 6.53 4.27
C PRO A 522 -2.16 8.02 4.55
N THR A 523 -1.01 8.36 5.12
CA THR A 523 -0.60 9.74 5.40
C THR A 523 0.71 10.06 4.67
N ALA A 524 0.77 11.21 4.00
CA ALA A 524 1.98 11.76 3.38
C ALA A 524 2.46 12.99 4.16
N LEU A 525 3.71 12.99 4.59
CA LEU A 525 4.40 14.07 5.30
C LEU A 525 5.45 14.66 4.37
N ILE A 526 5.28 15.91 3.96
CA ILE A 526 6.17 16.63 3.03
C ILE A 526 7.08 17.56 3.83
N LEU A 527 8.40 17.37 3.72
CA LEU A 527 9.40 17.91 4.62
C LEU A 527 10.46 18.75 3.89
N SER A 528 10.80 19.91 4.42
CA SER A 528 11.86 20.76 3.88
C SER A 528 13.26 20.16 4.09
N ARG A 529 14.16 20.38 3.12
CA ARG A 529 15.59 20.12 3.25
C ARG A 529 16.30 21.24 4.02
N GLN A 530 16.01 22.47 3.65
CA GLN A 530 16.60 23.68 4.23
C GLN A 530 15.95 24.00 5.59
N ASN A 531 16.66 24.74 6.41
CA ASN A 531 16.09 25.32 7.62
C ASN A 531 15.00 26.33 7.27
N ILE A 532 13.95 26.34 8.08
CA ILE A 532 12.82 27.26 7.98
C ILE A 532 12.81 28.10 9.26
N LYS A 533 12.57 29.40 9.12
CA LYS A 533 12.36 30.28 10.26
C LYS A 533 11.07 29.90 10.98
N SER A 534 11.14 29.76 12.28
CA SER A 534 9.99 29.42 13.11
C SER A 534 8.89 30.46 13.04
N LEU A 535 7.66 30.03 13.16
CA LEU A 535 6.49 30.91 13.27
C LEU A 535 6.60 31.82 14.50
N PRO A 536 5.83 32.93 14.54
CA PRO A 536 5.87 33.86 15.66
C PRO A 536 5.63 33.18 17.01
N GLU A 537 6.29 33.68 18.04
CA GLU A 537 6.12 33.20 19.42
C GLU A 537 4.68 33.33 19.90
N GLY A 538 4.24 32.37 20.71
CA GLY A 538 2.85 32.32 21.21
C GLY A 538 1.83 31.75 20.21
N ASN A 539 2.29 31.21 19.07
CA ASN A 539 1.41 30.54 18.12
C ASN A 539 0.82 29.25 18.75
N ASP A 540 -0.48 29.06 18.57
CA ASP A 540 -1.19 27.85 19.02
C ASP A 540 -1.17 26.79 17.92
N TYR A 541 -0.13 25.97 17.91
CA TYR A 541 0.08 24.91 16.91
C TYR A 541 -1.01 23.83 16.90
N GLN A 542 -1.78 23.66 18.01
CA GLN A 542 -2.89 22.71 18.01
C GLN A 542 -4.00 23.09 17.01
N LYS A 543 -4.05 24.35 16.60
CA LYS A 543 -4.94 24.80 15.52
C LYS A 543 -4.62 24.18 14.15
N ALA A 544 -3.39 23.71 13.93
CA ALA A 544 -3.00 22.96 12.72
C ALA A 544 -3.87 21.72 12.49
N ARG A 545 -4.43 21.14 13.56
CA ARG A 545 -5.41 20.03 13.48
C ARG A 545 -6.67 20.37 12.69
N LYS A 546 -6.94 21.64 12.46
CA LYS A 546 -8.04 22.10 11.60
C LYS A 546 -7.66 22.16 10.11
N GLY A 547 -6.40 21.89 9.77
CA GLY A 547 -5.90 21.89 8.40
C GLY A 547 -5.51 23.24 7.82
N ALA A 548 -6.08 24.33 8.34
CA ALA A 548 -5.64 25.71 8.09
C ALA A 548 -5.98 26.59 9.29
N TYR A 549 -5.11 27.57 9.57
CA TYR A 549 -5.31 28.49 10.70
C TYR A 549 -4.46 29.76 10.56
N VAL A 550 -4.84 30.82 11.28
CA VAL A 550 -4.12 32.09 11.29
C VAL A 550 -2.87 31.97 12.16
N VAL A 551 -1.71 32.33 11.62
CA VAL A 551 -0.40 32.26 12.30
C VAL A 551 0.18 33.65 12.61
N ALA A 552 -0.28 34.68 11.92
CA ALA A 552 0.12 36.08 12.20
C ALA A 552 -0.92 37.08 11.71
N GLY A 553 -1.03 38.22 12.38
CA GLY A 553 -1.93 39.32 12.02
C GLY A 553 -3.23 39.33 12.83
N SER A 554 -4.16 40.22 12.44
CA SER A 554 -5.43 40.41 13.14
C SER A 554 -6.53 39.48 12.63
N ASP A 555 -7.33 38.93 13.51
CA ASP A 555 -8.51 38.14 13.17
C ASP A 555 -9.68 38.98 12.66
N GLU A 556 -9.72 40.29 12.98
CA GLU A 556 -10.88 41.13 12.72
C GLU A 556 -10.71 42.15 11.60
N GLN A 557 -9.48 42.62 11.33
CA GLN A 557 -9.24 43.66 10.33
C GLN A 557 -8.01 43.38 9.48
N TYR A 558 -8.23 43.11 8.20
CA TYR A 558 -7.19 42.91 7.21
C TYR A 558 -7.61 43.45 5.84
N ASP A 559 -6.64 43.85 5.05
CA ASP A 559 -6.80 44.29 3.67
C ASP A 559 -6.50 43.12 2.70
N VAL A 560 -5.68 42.16 3.16
CA VAL A 560 -5.29 40.95 2.40
C VAL A 560 -5.00 39.80 3.33
N ILE A 561 -5.33 38.58 2.86
CA ILE A 561 -4.90 37.31 3.47
C ILE A 561 -3.73 36.78 2.66
N LEU A 562 -2.62 36.41 3.32
CA LEU A 562 -1.46 35.75 2.76
C LEU A 562 -1.54 34.26 3.14
N LEU A 563 -1.47 33.36 2.16
CA LEU A 563 -1.76 31.94 2.36
C LEU A 563 -0.67 31.06 1.77
N ALA A 564 -0.14 30.13 2.56
CA ALA A 564 0.83 29.15 2.10
C ALA A 564 0.77 27.85 2.91
N SER A 565 1.50 26.86 2.43
CA SER A 565 1.82 25.59 3.08
C SER A 565 3.35 25.47 3.18
N GLY A 566 3.86 24.84 4.25
CA GLY A 566 5.29 24.57 4.36
C GLY A 566 6.16 25.83 4.50
N SER A 567 7.35 25.78 3.94
CA SER A 567 8.40 26.81 4.08
C SER A 567 7.99 28.19 3.60
N GLU A 568 7.01 28.30 2.72
CA GLU A 568 6.57 29.60 2.17
C GLU A 568 5.80 30.42 3.22
N VAL A 569 5.27 29.79 4.28
CA VAL A 569 4.56 30.51 5.37
C VAL A 569 5.49 31.50 6.06
N SER A 570 6.73 31.12 6.38
CA SER A 570 7.70 32.03 7.00
C SER A 570 8.06 33.20 6.08
N THR A 571 8.20 32.96 4.78
CA THR A 571 8.41 34.02 3.78
C THR A 571 7.25 35.02 3.74
N LEU A 572 6.01 34.52 3.83
CA LEU A 572 4.82 35.36 3.91
C LEU A 572 4.74 36.16 5.22
N VAL A 573 5.15 35.58 6.35
CA VAL A 573 5.21 36.29 7.65
C VAL A 573 6.16 37.48 7.56
N GLU A 574 7.37 37.26 7.00
CA GLU A 574 8.36 38.34 6.80
C GLU A 574 7.87 39.39 5.78
N GLY A 575 7.24 38.97 4.68
CA GLY A 575 6.61 39.85 3.71
C GLY A 575 5.46 40.71 4.31
N ALA A 576 4.66 40.09 5.20
CA ALA A 576 3.61 40.79 5.94
C ALA A 576 4.17 41.87 6.86
N GLU A 577 5.36 41.69 7.44
CA GLU A 577 6.01 42.72 8.24
C GLU A 577 6.38 43.97 7.39
N LEU A 578 6.86 43.75 6.16
CA LEU A 578 7.14 44.83 5.21
C LEU A 578 5.85 45.58 4.82
N LEU A 579 4.80 44.85 4.51
CA LEU A 579 3.50 45.39 4.15
C LEU A 579 2.89 46.23 5.31
N ARG A 580 2.99 45.74 6.55
CA ARG A 580 2.49 46.46 7.73
C ARG A 580 3.23 47.77 7.98
N LYS A 581 4.55 47.85 7.72
CA LYS A 581 5.33 49.07 7.80
C LYS A 581 4.81 50.13 6.81
N ASP A 582 4.20 49.68 5.71
CA ASP A 582 3.58 50.53 4.68
C ASP A 582 2.04 50.70 4.87
N GLY A 583 1.53 50.34 6.04
CA GLY A 583 0.13 50.55 6.42
C GLY A 583 -0.85 49.47 5.88
N VAL A 584 -0.40 48.42 5.24
CA VAL A 584 -1.26 47.34 4.76
C VAL A 584 -1.45 46.28 5.86
N ARG A 585 -2.70 46.05 6.25
CA ARG A 585 -3.05 45.07 7.26
C ARG A 585 -3.08 43.67 6.63
N CYS A 586 -2.27 42.76 7.13
CA CYS A 586 -2.15 41.40 6.61
C CYS A 586 -2.55 40.39 7.68
N ARG A 587 -3.32 39.39 7.25
CA ARG A 587 -3.51 38.10 7.94
C ARG A 587 -2.67 37.04 7.24
N VAL A 588 -1.90 36.25 7.98
CA VAL A 588 -1.13 35.13 7.42
C VAL A 588 -1.75 33.81 7.86
N VAL A 589 -2.01 32.93 6.93
CA VAL A 589 -2.63 31.63 7.14
C VAL A 589 -1.67 30.52 6.73
N SER A 590 -1.39 29.59 7.65
CA SER A 590 -0.76 28.30 7.36
C SER A 590 -1.81 27.27 6.98
N VAL A 591 -1.54 26.50 5.91
CA VAL A 591 -2.39 25.41 5.44
C VAL A 591 -1.60 24.11 5.43
N PRO A 592 -1.32 23.50 6.60
CA PRO A 592 -0.61 22.22 6.64
C PRO A 592 -1.37 21.10 5.93
N SER A 593 -2.73 21.13 5.89
CA SER A 593 -3.54 20.12 5.19
C SER A 593 -4.80 20.72 4.58
N GLU A 594 -4.86 20.82 3.25
CA GLU A 594 -6.05 21.30 2.54
C GLU A 594 -7.26 20.38 2.77
N GLY A 595 -7.08 19.06 2.74
CA GLY A 595 -8.16 18.09 2.91
C GLY A 595 -8.84 18.24 4.28
N LEU A 596 -8.07 18.31 5.36
CA LEU A 596 -8.62 18.52 6.70
C LEU A 596 -9.34 19.87 6.82
N PHE A 597 -8.82 20.94 6.21
CA PHE A 597 -9.46 22.24 6.22
C PHE A 597 -10.82 22.20 5.50
N ARG A 598 -10.90 21.57 4.35
CA ARG A 598 -12.15 21.45 3.58
C ARG A 598 -13.23 20.62 4.28
N ARG A 599 -12.85 19.75 5.21
CA ARG A 599 -13.78 18.98 6.06
C ARG A 599 -14.26 19.73 7.28
N GLN A 600 -13.68 20.90 7.60
CA GLN A 600 -14.18 21.71 8.71
C GLN A 600 -15.59 22.24 8.40
N PRO A 601 -16.39 22.52 9.44
CA PRO A 601 -17.66 23.22 9.24
C PRO A 601 -17.47 24.51 8.44
N VAL A 602 -18.42 24.83 7.56
CA VAL A 602 -18.35 26.02 6.68
C VAL A 602 -18.07 27.30 7.48
N GLY A 603 -18.65 27.45 8.69
CA GLY A 603 -18.38 28.59 9.56
C GLY A 603 -16.90 28.74 9.93
N TYR A 604 -16.19 27.64 10.16
CA TYR A 604 -14.75 27.69 10.41
C TYR A 604 -13.96 28.02 9.14
N GLN A 605 -14.33 27.44 8.01
CA GLN A 605 -13.68 27.76 6.73
C GLN A 605 -13.80 29.24 6.41
N LEU A 606 -15.00 29.83 6.59
CA LEU A 606 -15.24 31.25 6.38
C LEU A 606 -14.58 32.14 7.45
N LEU A 607 -14.34 31.64 8.66
CA LEU A 607 -13.58 32.38 9.68
C LEU A 607 -12.11 32.54 9.25
N VAL A 608 -11.51 31.50 8.67
CA VAL A 608 -10.10 31.49 8.23
C VAL A 608 -9.96 32.17 6.88
N LEU A 609 -10.80 31.80 5.90
CA LEU A 609 -10.81 32.29 4.51
C LEU A 609 -12.23 32.79 4.14
N PRO A 610 -12.61 34.02 4.49
CA PRO A 610 -13.89 34.56 4.07
C PRO A 610 -14.00 34.71 2.55
N SER A 611 -15.17 34.43 1.99
CA SER A 611 -15.42 34.42 0.54
C SER A 611 -15.08 35.74 -0.18
N GLU A 612 -15.25 36.88 0.51
CA GLU A 612 -15.00 38.22 -0.04
C GLU A 612 -13.55 38.70 0.17
N ALA A 613 -12.70 37.91 0.84
CA ALA A 613 -11.33 38.30 1.11
C ALA A 613 -10.47 38.32 -0.16
N LYS A 614 -9.61 39.34 -0.28
CA LYS A 614 -8.49 39.30 -1.22
C LYS A 614 -7.43 38.33 -0.66
N VAL A 615 -7.19 37.21 -1.33
CA VAL A 615 -6.24 36.19 -0.89
C VAL A 615 -5.05 36.10 -1.86
N PHE A 616 -3.85 36.26 -1.33
CA PHE A 616 -2.60 36.04 -2.05
C PHE A 616 -1.96 34.75 -1.57
N GLY A 617 -1.84 33.76 -2.45
CA GLY A 617 -1.21 32.48 -2.18
C GLY A 617 0.26 32.47 -2.66
N MET A 618 1.13 31.72 -1.95
CA MET A 618 2.50 31.45 -2.35
C MET A 618 2.82 29.97 -2.18
N THR A 619 3.37 29.34 -3.24
CA THR A 619 3.77 27.93 -3.21
C THR A 619 5.07 27.74 -4.00
N ALA A 620 6.00 26.96 -3.46
CA ALA A 620 7.21 26.54 -4.19
C ALA A 620 6.93 25.46 -5.25
N GLY A 621 5.69 25.04 -5.41
CA GLY A 621 5.18 24.18 -6.47
C GLY A 621 4.39 24.98 -7.52
N LEU A 622 3.59 24.26 -8.33
CA LEU A 622 2.68 24.85 -9.30
C LEU A 622 1.59 25.70 -8.62
N PRO A 623 1.20 26.88 -9.17
CA PRO A 623 0.12 27.71 -8.63
C PRO A 623 -1.21 26.98 -8.40
N VAL A 624 -1.51 25.96 -9.21
CA VAL A 624 -2.72 25.14 -9.08
C VAL A 624 -2.86 24.49 -7.70
N THR A 625 -1.77 24.27 -7.00
CA THR A 625 -1.74 23.71 -5.64
C THR A 625 -2.61 24.50 -4.66
N LEU A 626 -2.61 25.83 -4.76
CA LEU A 626 -3.39 26.72 -3.88
C LEU A 626 -4.58 27.40 -4.56
N GLN A 627 -4.75 27.22 -5.86
CA GLN A 627 -5.75 27.94 -6.65
C GLN A 627 -7.18 27.74 -6.12
N GLY A 628 -7.50 26.55 -5.64
CA GLY A 628 -8.79 26.23 -5.04
C GLY A 628 -9.06 26.88 -3.67
N LEU A 629 -8.03 27.44 -3.01
CA LEU A 629 -8.13 28.08 -1.71
C LEU A 629 -8.20 29.61 -1.80
N VAL A 630 -7.58 30.20 -2.84
CA VAL A 630 -7.53 31.66 -2.96
C VAL A 630 -8.80 32.28 -3.57
N GLY A 631 -9.70 31.45 -4.11
CA GLY A 631 -10.94 31.92 -4.73
C GLY A 631 -10.75 32.58 -6.11
N CYS A 632 -11.85 33.05 -6.70
CA CYS A 632 -11.85 33.63 -8.06
C CYS A 632 -11.21 35.04 -8.11
N HIS A 633 -11.09 35.74 -7.00
CA HIS A 633 -10.46 37.04 -6.86
C HIS A 633 -9.06 36.97 -6.27
N GLY A 634 -8.55 35.78 -6.01
CA GLY A 634 -7.23 35.54 -5.45
C GLY A 634 -6.14 35.45 -6.51
N ARG A 635 -4.90 35.55 -6.05
CA ARG A 635 -3.70 35.41 -6.88
C ARG A 635 -2.76 34.41 -6.22
N VAL A 636 -2.12 33.54 -7.01
CA VAL A 636 -1.09 32.62 -6.51
C VAL A 636 0.22 32.91 -7.22
N PHE A 637 1.28 33.13 -6.44
CA PHE A 637 2.65 33.14 -6.90
C PHE A 637 3.26 31.76 -6.69
N GLY A 638 3.88 31.17 -7.73
CA GLY A 638 4.45 29.83 -7.69
C GLY A 638 5.40 29.56 -8.83
N MET A 639 5.93 28.34 -8.88
CA MET A 639 6.79 27.85 -9.97
C MET A 639 5.94 27.56 -11.20
N ASN A 640 6.42 27.97 -12.38
CA ASN A 640 5.81 27.68 -13.68
C ASN A 640 6.75 26.87 -14.59
N SER A 641 7.93 26.50 -14.10
CA SER A 641 8.95 25.73 -14.82
C SER A 641 9.66 24.80 -13.85
N PHE A 642 10.42 23.85 -14.37
CA PHE A 642 11.40 23.11 -13.58
C PHE A 642 12.36 24.08 -12.88
N GLY A 643 12.97 23.62 -11.77
CA GLY A 643 13.94 24.39 -11.02
C GLY A 643 15.34 24.42 -11.66
N PHE A 644 16.31 24.95 -10.92
CA PHE A 644 17.68 25.16 -11.38
C PHE A 644 18.69 24.70 -10.33
N SER A 645 19.90 24.34 -10.79
CA SER A 645 21.02 24.00 -9.91
C SER A 645 21.74 25.28 -9.44
N ALA A 646 21.58 25.58 -8.15
CA ALA A 646 22.33 26.64 -7.44
C ALA A 646 22.13 26.51 -5.93
N PRO A 647 22.92 27.17 -5.06
CA PRO A 647 22.61 27.28 -3.64
C PRO A 647 21.19 27.82 -3.43
N TYR A 648 20.44 27.24 -2.51
CA TYR A 648 19.00 27.53 -2.35
C TYR A 648 18.69 29.02 -2.12
N LYS A 649 19.57 29.78 -1.43
CA LYS A 649 19.41 31.24 -1.25
C LYS A 649 19.48 32.01 -2.57
N VAL A 650 20.37 31.57 -3.49
CA VAL A 650 20.43 32.14 -4.82
C VAL A 650 19.15 31.85 -5.59
N LEU A 651 18.62 30.63 -5.44
CA LEU A 651 17.35 30.25 -6.05
C LEU A 651 16.18 31.06 -5.49
N ASP A 652 16.12 31.30 -4.16
CA ASP A 652 15.11 32.18 -3.55
C ASP A 652 15.09 33.57 -4.20
N GLU A 653 16.29 34.18 -4.36
CA GLU A 653 16.43 35.49 -4.99
C GLU A 653 16.01 35.46 -6.47
N LYS A 654 16.57 34.52 -7.25
CA LYS A 654 16.35 34.46 -8.70
C LYS A 654 14.92 34.07 -9.08
N LEU A 655 14.28 33.20 -8.29
CA LEU A 655 12.90 32.75 -8.50
C LEU A 655 11.87 33.64 -7.80
N GLY A 656 12.32 34.60 -6.98
CA GLY A 656 11.46 35.59 -6.33
C GLY A 656 10.74 35.09 -5.07
N PHE A 657 11.27 34.07 -4.40
CA PHE A 657 10.71 33.58 -3.14
C PHE A 657 11.30 34.32 -1.94
N THR A 658 11.19 35.66 -1.98
CA THR A 658 11.72 36.57 -0.94
C THR A 658 10.63 37.47 -0.36
N PRO A 659 10.80 37.95 0.89
CA PRO A 659 9.87 38.90 1.52
C PRO A 659 9.64 40.17 0.68
N GLU A 660 10.67 40.69 0.03
CA GLU A 660 10.61 41.89 -0.81
C GLU A 660 9.73 41.64 -2.04
N ASN A 661 9.82 40.46 -2.66
CA ASN A 661 8.94 40.13 -3.79
C ASN A 661 7.49 39.91 -3.32
N VAL A 662 7.28 39.29 -2.14
CA VAL A 662 5.93 39.21 -1.53
C VAL A 662 5.34 40.60 -1.39
N TYR A 663 6.09 41.55 -0.81
CA TYR A 663 5.65 42.94 -0.68
C TYR A 663 5.25 43.54 -2.05
N LYS A 664 6.11 43.41 -3.05
CA LYS A 664 5.86 43.91 -4.41
C LYS A 664 4.60 43.30 -5.02
N GLN A 665 4.50 41.97 -5.04
CA GLN A 665 3.40 41.23 -5.66
C GLN A 665 2.05 41.55 -4.97
N VAL A 666 2.04 41.69 -3.66
CA VAL A 666 0.82 42.02 -2.89
C VAL A 666 0.40 43.47 -3.14
N LYS A 667 1.35 44.43 -3.21
CA LYS A 667 1.04 45.82 -3.57
C LYS A 667 0.43 45.91 -4.97
N GLU A 668 0.98 45.18 -5.95
CA GLU A 668 0.42 45.11 -7.31
C GLU A 668 -0.97 44.43 -7.34
N PHE A 669 -1.21 43.45 -6.47
CA PHE A 669 -2.49 42.75 -6.36
C PHE A 669 -3.57 43.61 -5.71
N LEU A 670 -3.19 44.51 -4.80
CA LEU A 670 -4.14 45.42 -4.10
C LEU A 670 -4.47 46.67 -4.90
N ALA A 671 -3.57 47.11 -5.80
CA ALA A 671 -3.79 48.26 -6.69
C ALA A 671 -4.88 47.97 -7.72
#